data_ce168c8629baa5a5d62befc91bed26cd
#
_entry.id   ce168c8629baa5a5d62befc91bed26cd
#
_cell.length_a   1.000
_cell.length_b   1.000
_cell.length_c   1.000
_cell.angle_alpha   90.00
_cell.angle_beta   90.00
_cell.angle_gamma   90.00
#
_symmetry.space_group_name_H-M   'P 1'
#
loop_
_entity.id
_entity.type
_entity.pdbx_description
1 polymer ?
#
loop_
_entity_poly.entity_id
_entity_poly.type
_entity_poly.pdbx_seq_one_letter_code
_entity_poly.pdbx_strand_id
1 'polypeptide(L)'
;MKKILLTCALFFGLYLTFAQNYNITFAAQVPYSPRTLANICGYAANGKEYALVGAEDGMEIVDVTTPSNPVLVVQIPNITNLWKEIKVYSHYAYVTTEGGGGLQIVDLSNLPSSNLTYHSYTGDGSINGQLGTIHALHIDTTKKFVYLFGTNLFNGGAVVLDINTDPYNPTYAGKYENNSHAYVHDGYVDNDTLYAGHIYAGVFSVVNMTNKTNPVVLAEQQTPTAFTHNTWLSNDRKYVFTTDENSNSFLTSYDVSNLSNIIEKDKIRATPGSGSVVHNTHILNNWAITSWYRDGVTIVDVTRPHNLVEVGRYDTYSGSGNGFDGAWGVYPFLPSGTMVVSNIDEGLFVLSPTYVRACYLEGNVVDSACGTPLTNVTITISSVNVTDSTSPSGDYATGTAYPGTYNVTFSKPGYTSKTITGVSFAPGIVTNLNVQLFSPGAINLIGNISDASNSNGLSNILVNLSGTNNYSFTTDAQGNFNSCSVVAGTYTVTTGAWGYETVCSTQNVSSSSPSLSIALNKNYYDDFSLDLGWTINSTASSGTWERGVPIGTTLQGVPCAPGNDVSTDCTDKAFVTGNAGGTASQDDVDNGHSTLTSPIFDLTGYTTPYIHYDRWFFNAGGTGNPNDSLIIKITNGTQTVVLETVTAASIGNGTWIHSAKNISQFITPTANMQLIVRCADANPGHLVEGAFDKFFIVDSLSSSLQEITGDNGFIKAFPNPFSNELNITWNHLFEAEGSISIHDVTGRMIKEIKISSSNGNIVFGEQLPVGVYFIRVQQKNSPAKTIRVVRQD
;
A
#
# COMPACT_ATOMS: atom_id res chain seq x y z
N MET A 1 57.08 -23.00 5.30
CA MET A 1 56.09 -22.07 5.85
C MET A 1 54.73 -22.45 5.27
N LYS A 2 53.97 -23.21 6.08
CA LYS A 2 52.59 -23.65 5.71
C LYS A 2 51.62 -22.55 6.05
N LYS A 3 50.85 -22.06 5.07
CA LYS A 3 49.75 -21.17 5.28
C LYS A 3 48.53 -22.02 5.67
N ILE A 4 48.03 -21.81 6.89
CA ILE A 4 46.77 -22.35 7.35
C ILE A 4 45.67 -21.38 6.87
N LEU A 5 44.81 -21.85 5.94
CA LEU A 5 43.54 -21.20 5.60
C LEU A 5 42.51 -21.54 6.69
N LEU A 6 42.09 -20.55 7.43
CA LEU A 6 40.96 -20.69 8.38
C LEU A 6 39.68 -20.39 7.64
N THR A 7 38.91 -21.42 7.29
CA THR A 7 37.58 -21.28 6.69
C THR A 7 36.56 -21.14 7.82
N CYS A 8 36.07 -19.92 8.05
CA CYS A 8 34.90 -19.70 8.92
C CYS A 8 33.65 -20.16 8.16
N ALA A 9 33.13 -21.33 8.51
CA ALA A 9 31.79 -21.75 8.14
C ALA A 9 30.77 -21.03 9.01
N LEU A 10 30.08 -20.03 8.47
CA LEU A 10 28.87 -19.49 9.09
C LEU A 10 27.76 -20.54 8.97
N PHE A 11 27.46 -21.21 10.08
CA PHE A 11 26.23 -21.96 10.23
C PHE A 11 25.09 -20.96 10.46
N PHE A 12 24.32 -20.62 9.42
CA PHE A 12 22.97 -20.11 9.57
C PHE A 12 22.09 -21.25 10.03
N GLY A 13 21.91 -21.41 11.33
CA GLY A 13 20.83 -22.20 11.87
C GLY A 13 19.51 -21.51 11.57
N LEU A 14 18.72 -22.03 10.63
CA LEU A 14 17.30 -21.73 10.58
C LEU A 14 16.69 -22.28 11.88
N TYR A 15 16.50 -21.40 12.86
CA TYR A 15 15.58 -21.69 13.96
C TYR A 15 14.17 -21.54 13.40
N LEU A 16 13.53 -22.63 13.00
CA LEU A 16 12.08 -22.72 12.91
C LEU A 16 11.55 -22.57 14.34
N THR A 17 11.24 -21.37 14.76
CA THR A 17 10.50 -21.15 16.00
C THR A 17 9.05 -21.49 15.71
N PHE A 18 8.62 -22.72 16.05
CA PHE A 18 7.20 -23.00 16.18
C PHE A 18 6.62 -22.04 17.21
N ALA A 19 5.46 -21.45 16.91
CA ALA A 19 4.77 -20.58 17.85
C ALA A 19 4.45 -21.39 19.11
N GLN A 20 5.02 -21.00 20.24
CA GLN A 20 4.81 -21.73 21.50
C GLN A 20 3.39 -21.47 21.98
N ASN A 21 2.61 -22.53 22.26
CA ASN A 21 1.28 -22.43 22.86
C ASN A 21 1.38 -21.79 24.26
N TYR A 22 0.52 -20.83 24.58
CA TYR A 22 0.48 -20.22 25.88
C TYR A 22 -0.92 -19.66 26.21
N ASN A 23 -1.27 -19.69 27.50
CA ASN A 23 -2.57 -19.26 28.03
C ASN A 23 -3.80 -19.94 27.39
N ILE A 24 -3.60 -20.99 26.61
CA ILE A 24 -4.62 -21.90 26.11
C ILE A 24 -4.08 -23.33 26.27
N THR A 25 -4.83 -24.18 26.93
CA THR A 25 -4.45 -25.57 27.15
C THR A 25 -5.33 -26.53 26.36
N PHE A 26 -4.72 -27.58 25.85
CA PHE A 26 -5.41 -28.67 25.17
C PHE A 26 -6.24 -29.50 26.13
N ALA A 27 -7.50 -29.75 25.80
CA ALA A 27 -8.35 -30.67 26.53
C ALA A 27 -8.61 -31.97 25.76
N ALA A 28 -9.03 -31.87 24.50
CA ALA A 28 -9.25 -33.00 23.62
C ALA A 28 -9.24 -32.63 22.15
N GLN A 29 -9.14 -33.63 21.29
CA GLN A 29 -9.34 -33.54 19.84
C GLN A 29 -10.22 -34.70 19.37
N VAL A 30 -11.18 -34.38 18.49
CA VAL A 30 -11.96 -35.37 17.75
C VAL A 30 -11.51 -35.32 16.28
N PRO A 31 -10.82 -36.37 15.77
CA PRO A 31 -10.37 -36.37 14.38
C PRO A 31 -11.55 -36.66 13.43
N TYR A 32 -11.52 -36.02 12.25
CA TYR A 32 -12.55 -36.15 11.23
C TYR A 32 -12.04 -36.72 9.91
N SER A 33 -10.72 -36.77 9.72
CA SER A 33 -10.14 -37.28 8.47
C SER A 33 -10.73 -38.64 8.02
N PRO A 34 -11.12 -38.81 6.75
CA PRO A 34 -10.86 -37.92 5.60
C PRO A 34 -11.88 -36.79 5.37
N ARG A 35 -12.88 -36.62 6.25
CA ARG A 35 -13.86 -35.56 6.16
C ARG A 35 -13.26 -34.22 6.58
N THR A 36 -13.67 -33.15 5.92
CA THR A 36 -13.23 -31.77 6.19
C THR A 36 -14.26 -31.01 7.00
N LEU A 37 -13.78 -30.12 7.85
CA LEU A 37 -14.61 -29.23 8.67
C LEU A 37 -14.66 -27.82 8.12
N ALA A 38 -15.78 -27.15 8.39
CA ALA A 38 -15.98 -25.72 8.16
C ALA A 38 -16.15 -24.97 9.49
N ASN A 39 -17.10 -24.05 9.60
CA ASN A 39 -17.28 -23.24 10.79
C ASN A 39 -17.90 -24.01 11.97
N ILE A 40 -17.89 -23.40 13.14
CA ILE A 40 -18.33 -23.99 14.39
C ILE A 40 -19.14 -23.01 15.22
N CYS A 41 -20.14 -23.51 15.95
CA CYS A 41 -20.89 -22.77 16.94
C CYS A 41 -21.03 -23.56 18.22
N GLY A 42 -21.31 -22.93 19.34
CA GLY A 42 -21.62 -23.62 20.59
C GLY A 42 -23.06 -23.48 20.95
N TYR A 43 -23.59 -24.45 21.70
CA TYR A 43 -24.94 -24.42 22.30
C TYR A 43 -24.90 -24.96 23.72
N ALA A 44 -25.64 -24.34 24.62
CA ALA A 44 -25.72 -24.80 26.01
C ALA A 44 -27.17 -24.88 26.46
N ALA A 45 -27.57 -26.02 27.00
CA ALA A 45 -28.89 -26.24 27.54
C ALA A 45 -28.91 -27.39 28.58
N ASN A 46 -29.79 -27.29 29.56
CA ASN A 46 -30.00 -28.35 30.57
C ASN A 46 -28.70 -28.80 31.28
N GLY A 47 -27.79 -27.86 31.54
CA GLY A 47 -26.50 -28.14 32.17
C GLY A 47 -25.48 -28.87 31.30
N LYS A 48 -25.73 -28.95 30.01
CA LYS A 48 -24.83 -29.53 28.99
C LYS A 48 -24.36 -28.48 28.00
N GLU A 49 -23.20 -28.70 27.44
CA GLU A 49 -22.59 -27.86 26.42
C GLU A 49 -22.26 -28.68 25.18
N TYR A 50 -22.54 -28.12 24.03
CA TYR A 50 -22.40 -28.77 22.74
C TYR A 50 -21.57 -27.92 21.76
N ALA A 51 -20.69 -28.56 21.02
CA ALA A 51 -20.11 -28.03 19.81
C ALA A 51 -20.99 -28.43 18.62
N LEU A 52 -21.44 -27.44 17.84
CA LEU A 52 -22.16 -27.61 16.58
C LEU A 52 -21.12 -27.43 15.47
N VAL A 53 -20.68 -28.52 14.87
CA VAL A 53 -19.54 -28.55 13.95
C VAL A 53 -20.06 -28.68 12.52
N GLY A 54 -19.75 -27.70 11.68
CA GLY A 54 -19.98 -27.78 10.24
C GLY A 54 -18.99 -28.77 9.61
N ALA A 55 -19.50 -29.83 9.02
CA ALA A 55 -18.72 -30.78 8.21
C ALA A 55 -19.23 -30.76 6.78
N GLU A 56 -18.40 -31.19 5.83
CA GLU A 56 -18.73 -31.14 4.40
C GLU A 56 -20.07 -31.81 4.05
N ASP A 57 -20.51 -32.81 4.81
CA ASP A 57 -21.74 -33.60 4.59
C ASP A 57 -22.88 -33.24 5.58
N GLY A 58 -22.70 -32.22 6.43
CA GLY A 58 -23.76 -31.78 7.34
C GLY A 58 -23.28 -31.04 8.57
N MET A 59 -24.07 -31.11 9.66
CA MET A 59 -23.68 -30.56 10.96
C MET A 59 -23.59 -31.71 11.96
N GLU A 60 -22.52 -31.76 12.74
CA GLU A 60 -22.39 -32.66 13.88
C GLU A 60 -22.59 -31.94 15.20
N ILE A 61 -23.28 -32.61 16.13
CA ILE A 61 -23.46 -32.12 17.49
C ILE A 61 -22.64 -33.00 18.42
N VAL A 62 -21.65 -32.40 19.05
CA VAL A 62 -20.71 -33.08 19.96
C VAL A 62 -20.95 -32.53 21.38
N ASP A 63 -21.25 -33.39 22.34
CA ASP A 63 -21.32 -33.05 23.77
C ASP A 63 -19.89 -32.80 24.28
N VAL A 64 -19.61 -31.55 24.65
CA VAL A 64 -18.32 -31.09 25.18
C VAL A 64 -18.42 -30.69 26.66
N THR A 65 -19.49 -31.07 27.34
CA THR A 65 -19.75 -30.82 28.79
C THR A 65 -18.54 -31.28 29.64
N THR A 66 -17.91 -32.37 29.25
CA THR A 66 -16.60 -32.80 29.79
C THR A 66 -15.55 -32.53 28.74
N PRO A 67 -14.81 -31.41 28.82
CA PRO A 67 -13.90 -30.99 27.75
C PRO A 67 -12.84 -32.04 27.36
N SER A 68 -12.41 -32.88 28.30
CA SER A 68 -11.44 -33.96 28.04
C SER A 68 -12.05 -35.25 27.44
N ASN A 69 -13.37 -35.32 27.29
CA ASN A 69 -14.06 -36.48 26.73
C ASN A 69 -15.27 -36.03 25.86
N PRO A 70 -15.04 -35.41 24.71
CA PRO A 70 -16.10 -35.05 23.80
C PRO A 70 -16.80 -36.27 23.23
N VAL A 71 -18.15 -36.22 23.10
CA VAL A 71 -18.95 -37.36 22.65
C VAL A 71 -19.90 -36.92 21.53
N LEU A 72 -19.78 -37.55 20.35
CA LEU A 72 -20.74 -37.34 19.27
C LEU A 72 -22.17 -37.73 19.70
N VAL A 73 -23.11 -36.81 19.60
CA VAL A 73 -24.54 -37.01 19.91
C VAL A 73 -25.29 -37.43 18.64
N VAL A 74 -25.13 -36.64 17.56
CA VAL A 74 -25.87 -36.86 16.31
C VAL A 74 -25.23 -36.12 15.17
N GLN A 75 -25.35 -36.65 13.97
CA GLN A 75 -25.07 -36.00 12.70
C GLN A 75 -26.37 -35.63 12.01
N ILE A 76 -26.51 -34.37 11.62
CA ILE A 76 -27.64 -33.86 10.84
C ILE A 76 -27.16 -33.71 9.40
N PRO A 77 -27.66 -34.51 8.46
CA PRO A 77 -27.17 -34.47 7.08
C PRO A 77 -27.56 -33.16 6.38
N ASN A 78 -26.70 -32.72 5.50
CA ASN A 78 -26.92 -31.58 4.62
C ASN A 78 -26.27 -31.85 3.26
N ILE A 79 -26.54 -31.01 2.25
CA ILE A 79 -25.92 -31.10 0.93
C ILE A 79 -24.38 -31.01 1.07
N THR A 80 -23.68 -31.94 0.43
CA THR A 80 -22.22 -32.03 0.50
C THR A 80 -21.59 -30.79 -0.11
N ASN A 81 -20.89 -30.02 0.72
CA ASN A 81 -20.16 -28.82 0.37
C ASN A 81 -19.31 -28.40 1.58
N LEU A 82 -18.10 -27.92 1.36
CA LEU A 82 -17.22 -27.53 2.44
C LEU A 82 -17.82 -26.37 3.27
N TRP A 83 -18.27 -25.29 2.59
CA TRP A 83 -18.70 -24.05 3.26
C TRP A 83 -20.02 -24.23 4.03
N LYS A 84 -19.91 -24.15 5.35
CA LYS A 84 -21.04 -24.17 6.26
C LYS A 84 -20.78 -23.21 7.42
N GLU A 85 -21.69 -22.26 7.61
CA GLU A 85 -21.75 -21.40 8.78
C GLU A 85 -22.89 -21.83 9.70
N ILE A 86 -22.71 -21.74 11.01
CA ILE A 86 -23.71 -22.12 12.02
C ILE A 86 -23.86 -20.99 13.04
N LYS A 87 -25.09 -20.57 13.29
CA LYS A 87 -25.44 -19.70 14.42
C LYS A 87 -26.69 -20.23 15.13
N VAL A 88 -26.82 -19.91 16.39
CA VAL A 88 -27.92 -20.37 17.24
C VAL A 88 -28.74 -19.19 17.78
N TYR A 89 -30.03 -19.29 17.69
CA TYR A 89 -30.99 -18.42 18.39
C TYR A 89 -32.00 -19.26 19.19
N SER A 90 -32.08 -19.04 20.50
CA SER A 90 -32.84 -19.85 21.42
C SER A 90 -32.40 -21.34 21.36
N HIS A 91 -33.21 -22.24 20.90
CA HIS A 91 -32.91 -23.67 20.70
C HIS A 91 -32.95 -24.05 19.20
N TYR A 92 -32.76 -23.11 18.31
CA TYR A 92 -32.71 -23.38 16.87
C TYR A 92 -31.32 -23.07 16.32
N ALA A 93 -30.73 -24.05 15.64
CA ALA A 93 -29.53 -23.85 14.87
C ALA A 93 -29.88 -23.55 13.40
N TYR A 94 -29.28 -22.49 12.87
CA TYR A 94 -29.36 -22.11 11.46
C TYR A 94 -28.05 -22.47 10.79
N VAL A 95 -28.10 -23.27 9.73
CA VAL A 95 -26.94 -23.84 9.05
C VAL A 95 -26.99 -23.43 7.58
N THR A 96 -25.97 -22.72 7.13
CA THR A 96 -25.84 -22.33 5.73
C THR A 96 -25.13 -23.40 4.91
N THR A 97 -25.19 -23.29 3.60
CA THR A 97 -24.36 -24.08 2.66
C THR A 97 -24.32 -23.41 1.30
N GLU A 98 -23.17 -23.46 0.67
CA GLU A 98 -23.04 -23.10 -0.75
C GLU A 98 -23.43 -24.23 -1.71
N GLY A 99 -23.70 -25.42 -1.20
CA GLY A 99 -24.16 -26.56 -2.01
C GLY A 99 -25.58 -26.44 -2.54
N GLY A 100 -26.33 -25.40 -2.11
CA GLY A 100 -27.73 -25.19 -2.48
C GLY A 100 -28.71 -25.72 -1.40
N GLY A 101 -30.02 -25.68 -1.69
CA GLY A 101 -31.07 -26.19 -0.80
C GLY A 101 -31.50 -25.21 0.30
N GLY A 102 -31.03 -24.01 0.31
CA GLY A 102 -31.40 -22.93 1.24
C GLY A 102 -30.83 -23.08 2.64
N LEU A 103 -31.49 -22.49 3.62
CA LEU A 103 -31.09 -22.46 5.02
C LEU A 103 -31.64 -23.67 5.76
N GLN A 104 -30.79 -24.52 6.32
CA GLN A 104 -31.23 -25.61 7.17
C GLN A 104 -31.48 -25.10 8.59
N ILE A 105 -32.61 -25.43 9.18
CA ILE A 105 -33.00 -25.05 10.53
C ILE A 105 -33.24 -26.33 11.35
N VAL A 106 -32.51 -26.44 12.46
CA VAL A 106 -32.54 -27.63 13.34
C VAL A 106 -33.07 -27.23 14.71
N ASP A 107 -34.03 -27.94 15.20
CA ASP A 107 -34.58 -27.80 16.57
C ASP A 107 -33.71 -28.61 17.54
N LEU A 108 -32.99 -27.94 18.43
CA LEU A 108 -32.10 -28.50 19.43
C LEU A 108 -32.79 -28.81 20.76
N SER A 109 -34.10 -28.56 20.88
CA SER A 109 -34.84 -28.66 22.15
C SER A 109 -34.83 -30.08 22.77
N ASN A 110 -34.67 -31.09 21.91
CA ASN A 110 -34.63 -32.48 22.34
C ASN A 110 -33.25 -32.98 22.81
N LEU A 111 -32.22 -32.14 22.73
CA LEU A 111 -30.90 -32.56 23.23
C LEU A 111 -30.94 -32.91 24.73
N PRO A 112 -30.26 -33.98 25.15
CA PRO A 112 -29.24 -34.79 24.46
C PRO A 112 -29.80 -35.95 23.60
N SER A 113 -31.07 -36.01 23.29
CA SER A 113 -31.57 -37.01 22.34
C SER A 113 -31.02 -36.78 20.93
N SER A 114 -30.70 -37.87 20.24
CA SER A 114 -30.30 -37.81 18.84
C SER A 114 -31.45 -37.64 17.84
N ASN A 115 -32.70 -37.69 18.34
CA ASN A 115 -33.89 -37.54 17.50
C ASN A 115 -34.29 -36.05 17.43
N LEU A 116 -33.65 -35.33 16.55
CA LEU A 116 -33.89 -33.90 16.30
C LEU A 116 -34.70 -33.69 15.02
N THR A 117 -35.58 -32.70 15.03
CA THR A 117 -36.31 -32.27 13.83
C THR A 117 -35.54 -31.16 13.11
N TYR A 118 -35.58 -31.20 11.78
CA TYR A 118 -34.97 -30.16 10.94
C TYR A 118 -35.69 -30.07 9.60
N HIS A 119 -35.58 -28.90 8.95
CA HIS A 119 -36.06 -28.67 7.61
C HIS A 119 -35.20 -27.62 6.91
N SER A 120 -35.46 -27.41 5.61
CA SER A 120 -34.79 -26.36 4.84
C SER A 120 -35.79 -25.27 4.48
N TYR A 121 -35.39 -24.02 4.69
CA TYR A 121 -36.06 -22.83 4.23
C TYR A 121 -35.47 -22.35 2.92
N THR A 122 -36.27 -22.34 1.84
CA THR A 122 -35.86 -21.93 0.49
C THR A 122 -36.46 -20.61 0.03
N GLY A 123 -37.03 -19.85 0.98
CA GLY A 123 -37.67 -18.57 0.73
C GLY A 123 -39.21 -18.64 0.81
N ASP A 124 -39.81 -17.50 1.07
CA ASP A 124 -41.24 -17.25 1.00
C ASP A 124 -41.51 -15.86 0.39
N GLY A 125 -42.76 -15.45 0.30
CA GLY A 125 -43.15 -14.16 -0.25
C GLY A 125 -42.56 -13.93 -1.65
N SER A 126 -41.85 -12.83 -1.82
CA SER A 126 -41.23 -12.46 -3.12
C SER A 126 -40.02 -13.31 -3.50
N ILE A 127 -39.42 -14.05 -2.60
CA ILE A 127 -38.30 -14.95 -2.83
C ILE A 127 -38.65 -16.43 -2.72
N ASN A 128 -39.93 -16.77 -2.76
CA ASN A 128 -40.41 -18.13 -2.58
C ASN A 128 -39.71 -19.15 -3.52
N GLY A 129 -39.06 -20.14 -2.92
CA GLY A 129 -38.36 -21.20 -3.61
C GLY A 129 -37.09 -20.76 -4.36
N GLN A 130 -36.59 -19.53 -4.17
CA GLN A 130 -35.45 -18.98 -4.91
C GLN A 130 -34.14 -18.98 -4.11
N LEU A 131 -34.20 -19.05 -2.79
CA LEU A 131 -33.02 -19.10 -1.93
C LEU A 131 -32.36 -20.48 -2.06
N GLY A 132 -31.15 -20.51 -2.60
CA GLY A 132 -30.40 -21.72 -2.87
C GLY A 132 -29.11 -21.78 -2.06
N THR A 133 -28.11 -20.98 -2.43
CA THR A 133 -26.79 -20.96 -1.76
C THR A 133 -26.70 -19.80 -0.77
N ILE A 134 -25.98 -20.06 0.33
CA ILE A 134 -25.76 -19.08 1.40
C ILE A 134 -24.35 -19.32 1.93
N HIS A 135 -23.52 -18.29 1.92
CA HIS A 135 -22.15 -18.40 2.42
C HIS A 135 -22.08 -18.30 3.95
N ALA A 136 -22.51 -17.18 4.52
CA ALA A 136 -22.44 -16.93 5.95
C ALA A 136 -23.77 -16.40 6.51
N LEU A 137 -23.88 -16.29 7.84
CA LEU A 137 -25.03 -15.69 8.50
C LEU A 137 -24.66 -15.02 9.83
N HIS A 138 -25.45 -14.01 10.20
CA HIS A 138 -25.44 -13.44 11.55
C HIS A 138 -26.87 -13.19 12.03
N ILE A 139 -27.05 -13.14 13.35
CA ILE A 139 -28.37 -12.97 13.98
C ILE A 139 -28.38 -11.71 14.85
N ASP A 140 -29.22 -10.73 14.49
CA ASP A 140 -29.58 -9.65 15.40
C ASP A 140 -30.52 -10.20 16.48
N THR A 141 -29.94 -10.62 17.59
CA THR A 141 -30.72 -11.21 18.70
C THR A 141 -31.62 -10.20 19.41
N THR A 142 -31.30 -8.90 19.30
CA THR A 142 -32.08 -7.80 19.89
C THR A 142 -33.38 -7.57 19.10
N LYS A 143 -33.26 -7.54 17.77
CA LYS A 143 -34.38 -7.26 16.85
C LYS A 143 -35.01 -8.53 16.31
N LYS A 144 -34.35 -9.69 16.51
CA LYS A 144 -34.80 -11.02 16.08
C LYS A 144 -34.93 -11.14 14.56
N PHE A 145 -33.81 -10.83 13.88
CA PHE A 145 -33.66 -11.04 12.45
C PHE A 145 -32.43 -11.87 12.18
N VAL A 146 -32.53 -12.80 11.22
CA VAL A 146 -31.39 -13.51 10.64
C VAL A 146 -30.97 -12.81 9.36
N TYR A 147 -29.69 -12.56 9.22
CA TYR A 147 -29.09 -12.00 8.01
C TYR A 147 -28.25 -13.09 7.37
N LEU A 148 -28.56 -13.40 6.12
CA LEU A 148 -27.86 -14.41 5.30
C LEU A 148 -27.01 -13.68 4.27
N PHE A 149 -25.72 -13.97 4.22
CA PHE A 149 -24.73 -13.32 3.38
C PHE A 149 -24.25 -14.21 2.25
N GLY A 150 -23.69 -13.62 1.19
CA GLY A 150 -23.17 -14.36 0.04
C GLY A 150 -24.23 -15.27 -0.60
N THR A 151 -25.46 -14.80 -0.70
CA THR A 151 -26.57 -15.60 -1.22
C THR A 151 -26.59 -15.60 -2.74
N ASN A 152 -27.23 -16.58 -3.35
CA ASN A 152 -27.49 -16.58 -4.81
C ASN A 152 -28.50 -15.49 -5.24
N LEU A 153 -29.03 -14.72 -4.31
CA LEU A 153 -29.96 -13.60 -4.57
C LEU A 153 -29.24 -12.27 -4.41
N PHE A 154 -29.80 -11.22 -5.03
CA PHE A 154 -29.36 -9.83 -4.84
C PHE A 154 -27.84 -9.64 -5.08
N ASN A 155 -27.30 -10.29 -6.12
CA ASN A 155 -25.88 -10.24 -6.49
C ASN A 155 -24.91 -10.64 -5.35
N GLY A 156 -25.30 -11.57 -4.49
CA GLY A 156 -24.52 -11.98 -3.33
C GLY A 156 -24.73 -11.08 -2.11
N GLY A 157 -25.70 -10.18 -2.13
CA GLY A 157 -26.07 -9.35 -1.00
C GLY A 157 -26.77 -10.12 0.13
N ALA A 158 -27.22 -9.42 1.16
CA ALA A 158 -27.86 -10.06 2.30
C ALA A 158 -29.35 -10.27 2.09
N VAL A 159 -29.85 -11.45 2.49
CA VAL A 159 -31.27 -11.77 2.69
C VAL A 159 -31.60 -11.65 4.17
N VAL A 160 -32.67 -10.95 4.52
CA VAL A 160 -33.09 -10.74 5.91
C VAL A 160 -34.39 -11.51 6.21
N LEU A 161 -34.33 -12.32 7.26
CA LEU A 161 -35.45 -13.14 7.70
C LEU A 161 -35.94 -12.67 9.09
N ASP A 162 -37.27 -12.55 9.26
CA ASP A 162 -37.89 -12.28 10.55
C ASP A 162 -38.08 -13.61 11.30
N ILE A 163 -37.56 -13.69 12.52
CA ILE A 163 -37.68 -14.82 13.45
C ILE A 163 -38.45 -14.45 14.72
N ASN A 164 -39.15 -13.31 14.71
CA ASN A 164 -39.81 -12.81 15.90
C ASN A 164 -41.02 -13.65 16.29
N THR A 165 -41.80 -14.11 15.30
CA THR A 165 -43.03 -14.86 15.51
C THR A 165 -42.76 -16.35 15.67
N ASP A 166 -41.97 -16.91 14.75
CA ASP A 166 -41.62 -18.34 14.75
C ASP A 166 -40.19 -18.52 14.28
N PRO A 167 -39.24 -18.72 15.18
CA PRO A 167 -37.83 -18.92 14.80
C PRO A 167 -37.59 -20.21 13.99
N TYR A 168 -38.50 -21.21 14.09
CA TYR A 168 -38.37 -22.43 13.29
C TYR A 168 -38.87 -22.24 11.84
N ASN A 169 -39.86 -21.35 11.64
CA ASN A 169 -40.36 -21.02 10.31
C ASN A 169 -40.21 -19.50 10.04
N PRO A 170 -39.03 -19.03 9.76
CA PRO A 170 -38.78 -17.61 9.53
C PRO A 170 -39.50 -17.11 8.27
N THR A 171 -39.74 -15.80 8.20
CA THR A 171 -40.36 -15.17 7.03
C THR A 171 -39.45 -14.13 6.41
N TYR A 172 -39.49 -13.98 5.08
CA TYR A 172 -38.69 -12.98 4.37
C TYR A 172 -39.09 -11.55 4.77
N ALA A 173 -38.15 -10.78 5.27
CA ALA A 173 -38.35 -9.41 5.75
C ALA A 173 -37.76 -8.33 4.83
N GLY A 174 -36.75 -8.66 4.06
CA GLY A 174 -36.07 -7.70 3.19
C GLY A 174 -34.67 -8.12 2.78
N LYS A 175 -33.91 -7.15 2.27
CA LYS A 175 -32.57 -7.39 1.74
C LYS A 175 -31.64 -6.22 2.00
N TYR A 176 -30.35 -6.48 1.90
CA TYR A 176 -29.32 -5.47 1.62
C TYR A 176 -28.62 -5.82 0.31
N GLU A 177 -28.58 -4.85 -0.59
CA GLU A 177 -27.88 -4.93 -1.86
C GLU A 177 -27.15 -3.60 -2.09
N ASN A 178 -25.84 -3.64 -2.21
CA ASN A 178 -25.01 -2.48 -2.51
C ASN A 178 -24.66 -2.51 -3.99
N ASN A 179 -25.02 -1.47 -4.71
CA ASN A 179 -24.73 -1.42 -6.16
C ASN A 179 -23.24 -1.24 -6.49
N SER A 180 -22.47 -0.68 -5.55
CA SER A 180 -21.02 -0.49 -5.71
C SER A 180 -20.22 -1.71 -5.26
N HIS A 181 -20.71 -2.42 -4.25
CA HIS A 181 -20.04 -3.57 -3.61
C HIS A 181 -21.07 -4.67 -3.38
N ALA A 182 -21.45 -5.37 -4.45
CA ALA A 182 -22.64 -6.22 -4.43
C ALA A 182 -22.53 -7.43 -3.48
N TYR A 183 -21.37 -8.11 -3.49
CA TYR A 183 -21.19 -9.33 -2.69
C TYR A 183 -20.86 -8.97 -1.23
N VAL A 184 -21.67 -9.48 -0.30
CA VAL A 184 -21.43 -9.44 1.15
C VAL A 184 -20.93 -10.81 1.56
N HIS A 185 -19.66 -10.92 1.94
CA HIS A 185 -19.08 -12.21 2.31
C HIS A 185 -19.53 -12.66 3.71
N ASP A 186 -19.34 -11.80 4.68
CA ASP A 186 -19.75 -12.01 6.07
C ASP A 186 -20.13 -10.66 6.70
N GLY A 187 -20.65 -10.65 7.89
CA GLY A 187 -21.02 -9.41 8.58
C GLY A 187 -21.52 -9.62 9.99
N TYR A 188 -21.43 -8.57 10.75
CA TYR A 188 -21.96 -8.49 12.11
C TYR A 188 -23.19 -7.57 12.13
N VAL A 189 -24.25 -7.98 12.76
CA VAL A 189 -25.44 -7.13 12.92
C VAL A 189 -25.83 -7.00 14.39
N ASP A 190 -26.11 -5.79 14.81
CA ASP A 190 -26.58 -5.46 16.17
C ASP A 190 -27.52 -4.27 16.13
N ASN A 191 -28.69 -4.44 16.70
CA ASN A 191 -29.73 -3.39 16.88
C ASN A 191 -29.98 -2.60 15.58
N ASP A 192 -30.34 -3.31 14.51
CA ASP A 192 -30.61 -2.76 13.18
C ASP A 192 -29.41 -2.05 12.51
N THR A 193 -28.18 -2.29 12.95
CA THR A 193 -26.99 -1.82 12.28
C THR A 193 -26.18 -3.02 11.78
N LEU A 194 -25.95 -3.08 10.48
CA LEU A 194 -25.14 -4.11 9.85
C LEU A 194 -23.75 -3.54 9.54
N TYR A 195 -22.74 -4.28 9.91
CA TYR A 195 -21.35 -4.09 9.51
C TYR A 195 -21.02 -5.18 8.49
N ALA A 196 -21.11 -4.86 7.20
CA ALA A 196 -20.99 -5.83 6.11
C ALA A 196 -19.57 -5.88 5.57
N GLY A 197 -18.96 -7.06 5.53
CA GLY A 197 -17.67 -7.30 4.89
C GLY A 197 -17.83 -7.59 3.40
N HIS A 198 -17.22 -6.75 2.56
CA HIS A 198 -17.21 -6.88 1.10
C HIS A 198 -15.83 -7.36 0.66
N ILE A 199 -15.63 -8.68 0.64
CA ILE A 199 -14.30 -9.30 0.47
C ILE A 199 -13.60 -8.87 -0.83
N TYR A 200 -14.32 -8.86 -1.96
CA TYR A 200 -13.77 -8.51 -3.25
C TYR A 200 -13.55 -7.00 -3.45
N ALA A 201 -14.25 -6.17 -2.68
CA ALA A 201 -14.06 -4.73 -2.70
C ALA A 201 -13.04 -4.26 -1.66
N GLY A 202 -12.70 -5.10 -0.70
CA GLY A 202 -11.75 -4.78 0.38
C GLY A 202 -12.24 -3.69 1.33
N VAL A 203 -13.55 -3.59 1.52
CA VAL A 203 -14.18 -2.58 2.39
C VAL A 203 -15.17 -3.24 3.35
N PHE A 204 -15.42 -2.61 4.50
CA PHE A 204 -16.63 -2.85 5.24
C PHE A 204 -17.58 -1.65 5.14
N SER A 205 -18.87 -1.95 5.07
CA SER A 205 -19.94 -0.94 5.07
C SER A 205 -20.66 -0.94 6.40
N VAL A 206 -21.01 0.23 6.94
CA VAL A 206 -21.93 0.41 8.07
C VAL A 206 -23.29 0.79 7.52
N VAL A 207 -24.29 -0.05 7.77
CA VAL A 207 -25.61 0.05 7.12
C VAL A 207 -26.72 0.14 8.14
N ASN A 208 -27.57 1.14 7.99
CA ASN A 208 -28.82 1.23 8.77
C ASN A 208 -29.88 0.29 8.17
N MET A 209 -30.21 -0.75 8.91
CA MET A 209 -31.17 -1.78 8.56
C MET A 209 -32.55 -1.60 9.24
N THR A 210 -32.84 -0.43 9.83
CA THR A 210 -34.16 -0.17 10.45
C THR A 210 -35.31 -0.44 9.47
N ASN A 211 -35.14 -0.05 8.22
CA ASN A 211 -36.03 -0.45 7.14
C ASN A 211 -35.39 -1.57 6.32
N LYS A 212 -35.80 -2.82 6.54
CA LYS A 212 -35.23 -4.01 5.88
C LYS A 212 -35.46 -4.04 4.36
N THR A 213 -36.45 -3.29 3.85
CA THR A 213 -36.75 -3.22 2.41
C THR A 213 -36.06 -2.04 1.70
N ASN A 214 -35.51 -1.10 2.47
CA ASN A 214 -34.78 0.05 1.94
C ASN A 214 -33.65 0.47 2.91
N PRO A 215 -32.61 -0.35 3.07
CA PRO A 215 -31.48 -0.04 3.93
C PRO A 215 -30.67 1.16 3.41
N VAL A 216 -29.92 1.81 4.30
CA VAL A 216 -29.13 3.00 3.99
C VAL A 216 -27.69 2.79 4.43
N VAL A 217 -26.75 2.88 3.49
CA VAL A 217 -25.32 2.90 3.80
C VAL A 217 -24.98 4.21 4.50
N LEU A 218 -24.40 4.12 5.69
CA LEU A 218 -24.01 5.26 6.52
C LEU A 218 -22.53 5.63 6.34
N ALA A 219 -21.66 4.63 6.15
CA ALA A 219 -20.23 4.80 5.95
C ALA A 219 -19.63 3.54 5.32
N GLU A 220 -18.48 3.72 4.70
CA GLU A 220 -17.65 2.65 4.17
C GLU A 220 -16.18 2.91 4.54
N GLN A 221 -15.43 1.85 4.81
CA GLN A 221 -14.01 1.93 5.16
C GLN A 221 -13.24 0.80 4.49
N GLN A 222 -12.17 1.16 3.79
CA GLN A 222 -11.23 0.20 3.24
C GLN A 222 -10.40 -0.44 4.36
N THR A 223 -10.11 -1.73 4.23
CA THR A 223 -9.26 -2.49 5.15
C THR A 223 -7.82 -2.57 4.64
N PRO A 224 -6.82 -2.89 5.51
CA PRO A 224 -5.40 -2.71 5.19
C PRO A 224 -4.89 -3.51 3.98
N THR A 225 -5.44 -4.70 3.75
CA THR A 225 -5.02 -5.56 2.64
C THR A 225 -6.14 -5.78 1.62
N ALA A 226 -7.20 -4.96 1.71
CA ALA A 226 -8.31 -4.89 0.76
C ALA A 226 -8.95 -6.26 0.44
N PHE A 227 -9.18 -7.09 1.48
CA PHE A 227 -9.83 -8.38 1.34
C PHE A 227 -10.70 -8.69 2.57
N THR A 228 -11.67 -7.79 2.85
CA THR A 228 -12.47 -7.75 4.08
C THR A 228 -13.36 -8.96 4.22
N HIS A 229 -12.96 -9.90 5.06
CA HIS A 229 -13.63 -11.18 5.25
C HIS A 229 -14.71 -11.09 6.31
N ASN A 230 -14.34 -10.82 7.58
CA ASN A 230 -15.21 -10.85 8.73
C ASN A 230 -15.21 -9.51 9.47
N THR A 231 -16.30 -9.18 10.13
CA THR A 231 -16.44 -8.02 10.99
C THR A 231 -17.04 -8.41 12.33
N TRP A 232 -16.62 -7.78 13.42
CA TRP A 232 -17.23 -7.92 14.74
C TRP A 232 -17.19 -6.62 15.53
N LEU A 233 -18.28 -6.30 16.24
CA LEU A 233 -18.44 -5.07 17.01
C LEU A 233 -17.98 -5.27 18.45
N SER A 234 -17.31 -4.24 19.02
CA SER A 234 -17.02 -4.20 20.46
C SER A 234 -18.29 -4.10 21.31
N ASN A 235 -18.23 -4.55 22.57
CA ASN A 235 -19.40 -4.52 23.46
C ASN A 235 -19.89 -3.09 23.75
N ASP A 236 -19.01 -2.09 23.69
CA ASP A 236 -19.37 -0.66 23.85
C ASP A 236 -19.83 0.00 22.54
N ARG A 237 -19.87 -0.74 21.44
CA ARG A 237 -20.30 -0.32 20.10
C ARG A 237 -19.49 0.82 19.49
N LYS A 238 -18.27 1.05 19.96
CA LYS A 238 -17.40 2.11 19.45
C LYS A 238 -16.36 1.64 18.46
N TYR A 239 -16.06 0.34 18.49
CA TYR A 239 -15.00 -0.23 17.66
C TYR A 239 -15.51 -1.42 16.85
N VAL A 240 -15.11 -1.46 15.58
CA VAL A 240 -15.26 -2.64 14.72
C VAL A 240 -13.90 -3.29 14.56
N PHE A 241 -13.89 -4.61 14.70
CA PHE A 241 -12.73 -5.44 14.40
C PHE A 241 -12.97 -6.16 13.08
N THR A 242 -12.00 -6.12 12.18
CA THR A 242 -12.08 -6.78 10.87
C THR A 242 -10.94 -7.76 10.69
N THR A 243 -11.17 -8.73 9.82
CA THR A 243 -10.12 -9.62 9.32
C THR A 243 -10.07 -9.54 7.80
N ASP A 244 -8.87 -9.51 7.23
CA ASP A 244 -8.65 -9.58 5.79
C ASP A 244 -8.13 -10.99 5.45
N GLU A 245 -8.87 -11.81 4.70
CA GLU A 245 -8.55 -13.21 4.47
C GLU A 245 -7.53 -13.40 3.34
N ASN A 246 -6.37 -12.82 3.50
CA ASN A 246 -5.25 -13.03 2.59
C ASN A 246 -3.91 -13.17 3.34
N SER A 247 -2.86 -13.50 2.59
CA SER A 247 -1.52 -13.72 3.14
C SER A 247 -0.97 -12.46 3.82
N ASN A 248 -0.35 -12.62 5.00
CA ASN A 248 0.24 -11.52 5.76
C ASN A 248 -0.76 -10.42 6.16
N SER A 249 -2.03 -10.73 6.28
CA SER A 249 -3.05 -9.76 6.69
C SER A 249 -3.18 -9.62 8.21
N PHE A 250 -4.24 -8.96 8.67
CA PHE A 250 -4.35 -8.49 10.03
C PHE A 250 -5.73 -8.73 10.63
N LEU A 251 -5.77 -8.89 11.94
CA LEU A 251 -6.88 -8.45 12.78
C LEU A 251 -6.71 -6.95 12.99
N THR A 252 -7.68 -6.14 12.57
CA THR A 252 -7.59 -4.67 12.59
C THR A 252 -8.73 -4.07 13.41
N SER A 253 -8.47 -3.05 14.20
CA SER A 253 -9.47 -2.29 14.98
C SER A 253 -9.74 -0.92 14.38
N TYR A 254 -11.01 -0.52 14.31
CA TYR A 254 -11.48 0.76 13.79
C TYR A 254 -12.37 1.46 14.81
N ASP A 255 -12.15 2.76 15.02
CA ASP A 255 -13.09 3.62 15.76
C ASP A 255 -14.23 4.05 14.83
N VAL A 256 -15.43 3.57 15.12
CA VAL A 256 -16.66 3.86 14.39
C VAL A 256 -17.59 4.80 15.15
N SER A 257 -17.14 5.44 16.23
CA SER A 257 -17.91 6.41 17.01
C SER A 257 -18.34 7.61 16.17
N ASN A 258 -17.58 7.95 15.15
CA ASN A 258 -17.91 8.97 14.16
C ASN A 258 -17.86 8.38 12.74
N LEU A 259 -19.00 8.05 12.19
CA LEU A 259 -19.09 7.43 10.87
C LEU A 259 -18.70 8.36 9.71
N SER A 260 -18.60 9.68 9.94
CA SER A 260 -18.05 10.61 8.94
C SER A 260 -16.52 10.57 8.87
N ASN A 261 -15.86 9.93 9.82
CA ASN A 261 -14.41 9.79 9.89
C ASN A 261 -14.05 8.54 10.70
N ILE A 262 -14.13 7.38 10.08
CA ILE A 262 -13.71 6.11 10.65
C ILE A 262 -12.18 6.09 10.71
N ILE A 263 -11.60 5.69 11.84
CA ILE A 263 -10.16 5.73 12.07
C ILE A 263 -9.65 4.32 12.41
N GLU A 264 -8.69 3.82 11.62
CA GLU A 264 -7.89 2.65 11.99
C GLU A 264 -7.11 2.98 13.27
N LYS A 265 -7.23 2.14 14.30
CA LYS A 265 -6.60 2.35 15.60
C LYS A 265 -5.32 1.55 15.76
N ASP A 266 -5.37 0.28 15.40
CA ASP A 266 -4.24 -0.64 15.47
C ASP A 266 -4.55 -1.93 14.69
N LYS A 267 -3.51 -2.71 14.40
CA LYS A 267 -3.62 -3.99 13.73
C LYS A 267 -2.53 -4.96 14.17
N ILE A 268 -2.88 -6.23 14.27
CA ILE A 268 -1.96 -7.27 14.74
C ILE A 268 -2.01 -8.51 13.85
N ARG A 269 -0.90 -9.23 13.77
CA ARG A 269 -0.78 -10.57 13.13
C ARG A 269 -0.44 -11.62 14.16
N ALA A 270 -0.88 -12.85 13.94
CA ALA A 270 -0.53 -13.98 14.81
C ALA A 270 0.97 -14.26 14.82
N THR A 271 1.56 -14.53 13.65
CA THR A 271 3.00 -14.83 13.54
C THR A 271 3.59 -13.99 12.40
N PRO A 272 4.19 -12.82 12.71
CA PRO A 272 4.81 -11.99 11.68
C PRO A 272 5.82 -12.78 10.83
N GLY A 273 5.64 -12.72 9.50
CA GLY A 273 6.53 -13.40 8.54
C GLY A 273 6.19 -14.86 8.23
N SER A 274 5.19 -15.47 8.87
CA SER A 274 4.72 -16.83 8.52
C SER A 274 3.96 -16.87 7.19
N GLY A 275 3.34 -15.76 6.80
CA GLY A 275 2.41 -15.70 5.68
C GLY A 275 1.03 -16.27 6.02
N SER A 276 0.75 -16.58 7.29
CA SER A 276 -0.54 -17.10 7.74
C SER A 276 -1.70 -16.15 7.41
N VAL A 277 -2.85 -16.73 7.16
CA VAL A 277 -4.08 -16.04 6.78
C VAL A 277 -5.00 -15.94 7.99
N VAL A 278 -5.48 -14.75 8.29
CA VAL A 278 -6.52 -14.54 9.31
C VAL A 278 -7.88 -14.91 8.76
N HIS A 279 -8.77 -15.47 9.59
CA HIS A 279 -10.11 -15.85 9.18
C HIS A 279 -11.20 -15.17 10.04
N ASN A 280 -11.78 -15.83 11.02
CA ASN A 280 -12.87 -15.30 11.82
C ASN A 280 -12.41 -14.76 13.17
N THR A 281 -12.99 -13.61 13.57
CA THR A 281 -12.78 -13.05 14.91
C THR A 281 -14.11 -12.95 15.67
N HIS A 282 -14.03 -13.11 16.98
CA HIS A 282 -15.14 -12.95 17.92
C HIS A 282 -14.71 -12.08 19.09
N ILE A 283 -15.57 -11.18 19.55
CA ILE A 283 -15.26 -10.37 20.73
C ILE A 283 -16.01 -10.95 21.94
N LEU A 284 -15.24 -11.48 22.88
CA LEU A 284 -15.72 -11.91 24.20
C LEU A 284 -15.24 -10.91 25.24
N ASN A 285 -16.13 -10.07 25.76
CA ASN A 285 -15.78 -8.94 26.62
C ASN A 285 -14.77 -8.01 25.94
N ASN A 286 -13.53 -7.98 26.41
CA ASN A 286 -12.45 -7.19 25.84
C ASN A 286 -11.31 -8.07 25.32
N TRP A 287 -11.62 -9.24 24.82
CA TRP A 287 -10.70 -10.11 24.10
C TRP A 287 -11.24 -10.41 22.71
N ALA A 288 -10.39 -10.29 21.70
CA ALA A 288 -10.65 -10.81 20.36
C ALA A 288 -10.10 -12.23 20.30
N ILE A 289 -10.95 -13.18 19.97
CA ILE A 289 -10.60 -14.59 19.78
C ILE A 289 -10.68 -14.86 18.28
N THR A 290 -9.53 -15.15 17.67
CA THR A 290 -9.42 -15.15 16.22
C THR A 290 -8.79 -16.45 15.71
N SER A 291 -9.39 -17.05 14.70
CA SER A 291 -8.81 -18.18 13.95
C SER A 291 -7.89 -17.68 12.84
N TRP A 292 -6.76 -18.38 12.64
CA TRP A 292 -5.69 -17.99 11.73
C TRP A 292 -5.26 -19.17 10.85
N TYR A 293 -6.17 -19.93 10.33
CA TYR A 293 -5.83 -21.11 9.56
C TYR A 293 -4.62 -21.86 10.15
N ARG A 294 -3.45 -21.80 9.50
CA ARG A 294 -2.25 -22.54 9.88
C ARG A 294 -1.53 -22.07 11.16
N ASP A 295 -1.87 -20.89 11.68
CA ASP A 295 -1.38 -20.40 12.98
C ASP A 295 -2.35 -20.72 14.15
N GLY A 296 -3.43 -21.48 13.88
CA GLY A 296 -4.38 -21.92 14.91
C GLY A 296 -5.27 -20.79 15.41
N VAL A 297 -5.33 -20.58 16.73
CA VAL A 297 -6.16 -19.54 17.35
C VAL A 297 -5.35 -18.63 18.26
N THR A 298 -5.73 -17.34 18.29
CA THR A 298 -5.15 -16.34 19.19
C THR A 298 -6.20 -15.69 20.07
N ILE A 299 -5.80 -15.24 21.26
CA ILE A 299 -6.52 -14.33 22.12
C ILE A 299 -5.76 -13.01 22.16
N VAL A 300 -6.38 -11.92 21.74
CA VAL A 300 -5.82 -10.57 21.76
C VAL A 300 -6.57 -9.73 22.78
N ASP A 301 -5.88 -9.09 23.72
CA ASP A 301 -6.50 -8.11 24.61
C ASP A 301 -6.78 -6.82 23.83
N VAL A 302 -8.08 -6.49 23.70
CA VAL A 302 -8.59 -5.32 22.98
C VAL A 302 -9.13 -4.24 23.90
N THR A 303 -8.79 -4.29 25.20
CA THR A 303 -9.14 -3.23 26.17
C THR A 303 -8.65 -1.86 25.72
N ARG A 304 -7.57 -1.85 24.97
CA ARG A 304 -6.97 -0.67 24.33
C ARG A 304 -6.95 -0.87 22.83
N PRO A 305 -7.98 -0.43 22.11
CA PRO A 305 -8.09 -0.69 20.67
C PRO A 305 -6.97 -0.07 19.81
N HIS A 306 -6.18 0.85 20.36
CA HIS A 306 -4.99 1.43 19.73
C HIS A 306 -3.68 0.74 20.18
N ASN A 307 -3.78 -0.35 20.93
CA ASN A 307 -2.64 -1.13 21.42
C ASN A 307 -3.10 -2.59 21.60
N LEU A 308 -3.18 -3.31 20.48
CA LEU A 308 -3.60 -4.70 20.43
C LEU A 308 -2.44 -5.61 20.85
N VAL A 309 -2.66 -6.43 21.89
CA VAL A 309 -1.61 -7.31 22.42
C VAL A 309 -2.11 -8.73 22.47
N GLU A 310 -1.41 -9.66 21.81
CA GLU A 310 -1.68 -11.08 21.90
C GLU A 310 -1.37 -11.58 23.31
N VAL A 311 -2.36 -12.23 23.94
CA VAL A 311 -2.25 -12.71 25.31
C VAL A 311 -2.49 -14.21 25.44
N GLY A 312 -2.80 -14.90 24.36
CA GLY A 312 -2.96 -16.36 24.35
C GLY A 312 -2.91 -16.89 22.93
N ARG A 313 -2.41 -18.12 22.79
CA ARG A 313 -2.30 -18.81 21.51
C ARG A 313 -2.35 -20.32 21.69
N TYR A 314 -2.98 -20.97 20.72
CA TYR A 314 -2.90 -22.41 20.53
C TYR A 314 -2.85 -22.74 19.03
N ASP A 315 -1.77 -23.38 18.62
CA ASP A 315 -1.62 -23.86 17.26
C ASP A 315 -2.34 -25.21 17.11
N THR A 316 -3.35 -25.25 16.22
CA THR A 316 -4.15 -26.46 15.95
C THR A 316 -3.71 -27.17 14.68
N TYR A 317 -2.68 -26.70 13.99
CA TYR A 317 -2.24 -27.26 12.73
C TYR A 317 -0.81 -27.78 12.79
N SER A 318 -0.60 -28.98 12.32
CA SER A 318 0.71 -29.65 12.37
C SER A 318 1.72 -29.12 11.33
N GLY A 319 1.25 -28.35 10.33
CA GLY A 319 2.08 -27.71 9.31
C GLY A 319 2.41 -26.27 9.67
N SER A 320 2.86 -25.49 8.69
CA SER A 320 3.19 -24.07 8.88
C SER A 320 3.13 -23.29 7.56
N GLY A 321 3.24 -21.96 7.63
CA GLY A 321 3.35 -21.10 6.48
C GLY A 321 2.01 -20.64 5.91
N ASN A 322 2.00 -20.23 4.64
CA ASN A 322 0.81 -19.71 3.96
C ASN A 322 -0.12 -20.85 3.50
N GLY A 323 -1.42 -20.67 3.62
CA GLY A 323 -2.46 -21.57 3.12
C GLY A 323 -3.76 -21.49 3.89
N PHE A 324 -4.79 -22.12 3.34
CA PHE A 324 -6.16 -22.14 3.86
C PHE A 324 -6.49 -23.46 4.56
N ASP A 325 -5.49 -24.17 5.09
CA ASP A 325 -5.65 -25.36 5.94
C ASP A 325 -5.62 -24.94 7.41
N GLY A 326 -6.11 -25.79 8.34
CA GLY A 326 -6.04 -25.52 9.77
C GLY A 326 -7.30 -24.90 10.35
N ALA A 327 -7.18 -23.94 11.29
CA ALA A 327 -8.29 -23.38 12.04
C ALA A 327 -9.22 -22.52 11.18
N TRP A 328 -10.39 -23.07 10.82
CA TRP A 328 -11.47 -22.33 10.16
C TRP A 328 -12.22 -21.44 11.13
N GLY A 329 -12.86 -22.02 12.14
CA GLY A 329 -13.71 -21.34 13.07
C GLY A 329 -13.32 -21.56 14.52
N VAL A 330 -13.66 -20.60 15.36
CA VAL A 330 -13.50 -20.68 16.81
C VAL A 330 -14.78 -20.18 17.49
N TYR A 331 -15.22 -20.85 18.55
CA TYR A 331 -16.35 -20.42 19.36
C TYR A 331 -15.97 -20.34 20.85
N PRO A 332 -15.90 -19.14 21.42
CA PRO A 332 -15.45 -18.91 22.79
C PRO A 332 -16.56 -18.71 23.83
N PHE A 333 -17.86 -18.79 23.44
CA PHE A 333 -18.97 -18.32 24.28
C PHE A 333 -19.66 -19.42 25.10
N LEU A 334 -19.07 -20.62 25.22
CA LEU A 334 -19.63 -21.64 26.09
C LEU A 334 -19.58 -21.19 27.56
N PRO A 335 -20.66 -21.43 28.36
CA PRO A 335 -20.76 -20.97 29.75
C PRO A 335 -19.63 -21.46 30.67
N SER A 336 -19.08 -22.65 30.42
CA SER A 336 -17.90 -23.16 31.15
C SER A 336 -16.63 -22.41 30.89
N GLY A 337 -16.58 -21.59 29.80
CA GLY A 337 -15.38 -20.98 29.27
C GLY A 337 -14.57 -21.92 28.35
N THR A 338 -15.09 -23.12 28.07
CA THR A 338 -14.49 -24.01 27.07
C THR A 338 -14.55 -23.33 25.70
N MET A 339 -13.44 -23.39 24.98
CA MET A 339 -13.31 -22.92 23.60
C MET A 339 -13.30 -24.12 22.66
N VAL A 340 -14.09 -24.07 21.60
CA VAL A 340 -14.08 -25.10 20.57
C VAL A 340 -13.62 -24.51 19.24
N VAL A 341 -12.82 -25.28 18.51
CA VAL A 341 -12.19 -24.87 17.26
C VAL A 341 -12.39 -25.95 16.22
N SER A 342 -12.89 -25.57 15.05
CA SER A 342 -12.88 -26.45 13.87
C SER A 342 -11.61 -26.23 13.07
N ASN A 343 -10.84 -27.30 12.92
CA ASN A 343 -9.70 -27.35 12.01
C ASN A 343 -10.12 -28.18 10.79
N ILE A 344 -9.92 -27.64 9.60
CA ILE A 344 -10.35 -28.24 8.32
C ILE A 344 -9.88 -29.69 8.20
N ASP A 345 -8.61 -29.93 8.50
CA ASP A 345 -7.91 -31.19 8.23
C ASP A 345 -7.81 -32.07 9.47
N GLU A 346 -7.67 -31.46 10.65
CA GLU A 346 -7.31 -32.16 11.88
C GLU A 346 -8.50 -32.35 12.82
N GLY A 347 -9.66 -31.73 12.53
CA GLY A 347 -10.92 -32.00 13.22
C GLY A 347 -11.29 -31.00 14.30
N LEU A 348 -12.10 -31.41 15.27
CA LEU A 348 -12.58 -30.59 16.38
C LEU A 348 -11.55 -30.57 17.51
N PHE A 349 -11.09 -29.38 17.89
CA PHE A 349 -10.29 -29.16 19.09
C PHE A 349 -11.16 -28.59 20.21
N VAL A 350 -11.01 -29.15 21.40
CA VAL A 350 -11.60 -28.66 22.64
C VAL A 350 -10.48 -28.10 23.50
N LEU A 351 -10.53 -26.81 23.79
CA LEU A 351 -9.47 -26.05 24.43
C LEU A 351 -9.98 -25.35 25.70
N SER A 352 -9.06 -25.12 26.65
CA SER A 352 -9.35 -24.38 27.88
C SER A 352 -8.48 -23.13 27.92
N PRO A 353 -9.05 -21.96 27.60
CA PRO A 353 -8.33 -20.71 27.61
C PRO A 353 -8.16 -20.15 29.03
N THR A 354 -7.08 -19.42 29.25
CA THR A 354 -6.86 -18.56 30.43
C THR A 354 -6.83 -17.12 29.96
N TYR A 355 -7.89 -16.38 30.22
CA TYR A 355 -7.98 -14.99 29.80
C TYR A 355 -7.19 -14.08 30.75
N VAL A 356 -6.08 -13.53 30.26
CA VAL A 356 -5.23 -12.59 31.00
C VAL A 356 -5.30 -11.20 30.38
N ARG A 357 -4.99 -10.17 31.17
CA ARG A 357 -4.82 -8.82 30.67
C ARG A 357 -3.38 -8.63 30.19
N ALA A 358 -3.22 -7.90 29.08
CA ALA A 358 -1.91 -7.51 28.59
C ALA A 358 -1.18 -6.60 29.57
N CYS A 359 0.12 -6.67 29.56
CA CYS A 359 1.00 -5.72 30.20
C CYS A 359 1.45 -4.72 29.13
N TYR A 360 0.90 -3.51 29.16
CA TYR A 360 1.06 -2.52 28.10
C TYR A 360 2.32 -1.68 28.28
N LEU A 361 2.93 -1.30 27.19
CA LEU A 361 4.03 -0.34 27.12
C LEU A 361 3.70 0.72 26.06
N GLU A 362 3.64 1.97 26.47
CA GLU A 362 3.32 3.10 25.59
C GLU A 362 4.27 4.26 25.86
N GLY A 363 4.45 5.12 24.87
CA GLY A 363 5.27 6.30 25.06
C GLY A 363 5.61 6.99 23.75
N ASN A 364 6.54 7.92 23.87
CA ASN A 364 7.02 8.72 22.76
C ASN A 364 8.54 8.72 22.70
N VAL A 365 9.11 8.69 21.51
CA VAL A 365 10.56 8.77 21.28
C VAL A 365 10.88 10.03 20.51
N VAL A 366 11.78 10.84 21.07
CA VAL A 366 12.22 12.09 20.45
C VAL A 366 13.74 12.16 20.33
N ASP A 367 14.20 13.03 19.45
CA ASP A 367 15.61 13.40 19.38
C ASP A 367 16.02 14.20 20.60
N SER A 368 17.14 13.84 21.23
CA SER A 368 17.60 14.48 22.47
C SER A 368 18.09 15.90 22.30
N ALA A 369 18.46 16.32 21.08
CA ALA A 369 18.98 17.66 20.82
C ALA A 369 17.85 18.67 20.53
N CYS A 370 16.78 18.24 19.85
CA CYS A 370 15.70 19.14 19.40
C CYS A 370 14.32 18.80 19.92
N GLY A 371 14.14 17.64 20.53
CA GLY A 371 12.82 17.20 20.97
C GLY A 371 11.88 16.83 19.82
N THR A 372 12.37 16.74 18.58
CA THR A 372 11.57 16.33 17.44
C THR A 372 11.19 14.85 17.52
N PRO A 373 9.97 14.47 17.17
CA PRO A 373 9.54 13.08 17.12
C PRO A 373 10.43 12.23 16.21
N LEU A 374 10.73 11.01 16.65
CA LEU A 374 11.50 10.06 15.86
C LEU A 374 10.60 8.92 15.35
N THR A 375 10.34 8.90 14.07
CA THR A 375 9.62 7.80 13.39
C THR A 375 10.51 6.59 13.17
N ASN A 376 9.91 5.39 13.10
CA ASN A 376 10.61 4.12 12.84
C ASN A 376 11.77 3.85 13.82
N VAL A 377 11.62 4.22 15.09
CA VAL A 377 12.47 3.72 16.14
C VAL A 377 12.01 2.32 16.50
N THR A 378 12.87 1.35 16.42
CA THR A 378 12.57 -0.02 16.84
C THR A 378 12.57 -0.12 18.36
N ILE A 379 11.49 -0.62 18.95
CA ILE A 379 11.32 -0.92 20.37
C ILE A 379 11.39 -2.44 20.52
N THR A 380 12.28 -2.94 21.39
CA THR A 380 12.40 -4.37 21.67
C THR A 380 12.28 -4.62 23.16
N ILE A 381 11.33 -5.47 23.56
CA ILE A 381 11.21 -5.95 24.93
C ILE A 381 12.02 -7.26 25.02
N SER A 382 13.12 -7.23 25.76
CA SER A 382 14.04 -8.37 25.88
C SER A 382 13.37 -9.59 26.51
N SER A 383 13.73 -10.77 26.08
CA SER A 383 13.30 -12.08 26.64
C SER A 383 11.85 -12.50 26.37
N VAL A 384 11.04 -11.65 25.75
CA VAL A 384 9.65 -11.96 25.35
C VAL A 384 9.41 -11.84 23.85
N ASN A 385 10.46 -11.56 23.09
CA ASN A 385 10.50 -11.49 21.62
C ASN A 385 9.44 -10.53 21.02
N VAL A 386 9.15 -9.43 21.71
CA VAL A 386 8.24 -8.38 21.24
C VAL A 386 9.05 -7.27 20.60
N THR A 387 8.68 -6.91 19.39
CA THR A 387 9.28 -5.80 18.64
C THR A 387 8.19 -4.94 18.04
N ASP A 388 8.34 -3.62 18.14
CA ASP A 388 7.43 -2.61 17.59
C ASP A 388 8.23 -1.42 17.05
N SER A 389 7.56 -0.43 16.45
CA SER A 389 8.20 0.76 15.92
C SER A 389 7.37 2.02 16.14
N THR A 390 8.05 3.18 16.30
CA THR A 390 7.35 4.46 16.44
C THR A 390 6.68 4.93 15.16
N SER A 391 5.51 5.56 15.33
CA SER A 391 4.75 6.27 14.32
C SER A 391 5.47 7.56 13.83
N PRO A 392 4.96 8.28 12.82
CA PRO A 392 5.48 9.59 12.41
C PRO A 392 5.49 10.65 13.52
N SER A 393 4.59 10.55 14.51
CA SER A 393 4.56 11.43 15.70
C SER A 393 5.55 10.99 16.80
N GLY A 394 6.33 9.93 16.57
CA GLY A 394 7.24 9.36 17.56
C GLY A 394 6.56 8.49 18.60
N ASP A 395 5.23 8.32 18.54
CA ASP A 395 4.49 7.52 19.50
C ASP A 395 4.59 6.03 19.16
N TYR A 396 4.56 5.19 20.22
CA TYR A 396 4.51 3.75 20.10
C TYR A 396 3.57 3.15 21.15
N ALA A 397 2.99 2.00 20.80
CA ALA A 397 2.05 1.29 21.65
C ALA A 397 2.22 -0.22 21.43
N THR A 398 2.72 -0.92 22.43
CA THR A 398 3.02 -2.35 22.40
C THR A 398 2.79 -3.01 23.76
N GLY A 399 3.13 -4.26 23.93
CA GLY A 399 2.96 -4.96 25.20
C GLY A 399 3.34 -6.43 25.15
N THR A 400 3.08 -7.12 26.25
CA THR A 400 3.32 -8.56 26.37
C THR A 400 2.25 -9.23 27.25
N ALA A 401 2.01 -10.51 27.03
CA ALA A 401 1.16 -11.34 27.90
C ALA A 401 1.79 -11.61 29.27
N TYR A 402 3.12 -11.43 29.42
CA TYR A 402 3.88 -11.88 30.56
C TYR A 402 4.19 -10.73 31.51
N PRO A 403 3.66 -10.75 32.76
CA PRO A 403 4.09 -9.81 33.78
C PRO A 403 5.54 -10.09 34.18
N GLY A 404 6.25 -9.04 34.57
CA GLY A 404 7.65 -9.19 34.98
C GLY A 404 8.43 -7.89 34.89
N THR A 405 9.75 -8.03 34.95
CA THR A 405 10.67 -6.91 34.82
C THR A 405 11.61 -7.18 33.66
N TYR A 406 11.60 -6.30 32.68
CA TYR A 406 12.31 -6.48 31.41
C TYR A 406 13.23 -5.31 31.09
N ASN A 407 14.17 -5.53 30.21
CA ASN A 407 14.91 -4.46 29.56
C ASN A 407 14.20 -4.08 28.27
N VAL A 408 14.02 -2.78 28.03
CA VAL A 408 13.44 -2.25 26.80
C VAL A 408 14.50 -1.47 26.04
N THR A 409 14.77 -1.90 24.82
CA THR A 409 15.79 -1.29 23.95
C THR A 409 15.13 -0.51 22.83
N PHE A 410 15.60 0.72 22.66
CA PHE A 410 15.20 1.63 21.58
C PHE A 410 16.37 1.80 20.63
N SER A 411 16.16 1.52 19.35
CA SER A 411 17.20 1.60 18.34
C SER A 411 16.70 2.23 17.04
N LYS A 412 17.55 3.05 16.45
CA LYS A 412 17.30 3.68 15.13
C LYS A 412 18.66 3.90 14.44
N PRO A 413 18.78 3.61 13.13
CA PRO A 413 19.98 3.95 12.37
C PRO A 413 20.34 5.43 12.54
N GLY A 414 21.62 5.72 12.77
CA GLY A 414 22.12 7.07 13.01
C GLY A 414 22.00 7.57 14.46
N TYR A 415 21.38 6.78 15.36
CA TYR A 415 21.26 7.09 16.79
C TYR A 415 21.96 6.05 17.66
N THR A 416 22.44 6.49 18.80
CA THR A 416 22.93 5.57 19.82
C THR A 416 21.75 4.83 20.43
N SER A 417 21.76 3.50 20.35
CA SER A 417 20.73 2.66 20.96
C SER A 417 20.68 2.88 22.47
N LYS A 418 19.49 2.95 23.04
CA LYS A 418 19.25 3.16 24.45
C LYS A 418 18.47 2.02 25.05
N THR A 419 19.00 1.37 26.06
CA THR A 419 18.34 0.32 26.82
C THR A 419 17.95 0.86 28.19
N ILE A 420 16.64 0.79 28.48
CA ILE A 420 16.11 1.07 29.82
C ILE A 420 15.98 -0.28 30.53
N THR A 421 16.70 -0.42 31.64
CA THR A 421 16.73 -1.66 32.42
C THR A 421 15.69 -1.64 33.53
N GLY A 422 15.16 -2.81 33.88
CA GLY A 422 14.30 -2.94 35.04
C GLY A 422 12.91 -2.34 34.88
N VAL A 423 12.38 -2.27 33.64
CA VAL A 423 11.01 -1.78 33.35
C VAL A 423 10.00 -2.82 33.84
N SER A 424 9.10 -2.39 34.73
CA SER A 424 8.08 -3.27 35.32
C SER A 424 6.82 -3.33 34.46
N PHE A 425 6.36 -4.55 34.21
CA PHE A 425 5.15 -4.85 33.46
C PHE A 425 4.15 -5.59 34.36
N ALA A 426 2.92 -5.09 34.42
CA ALA A 426 1.84 -5.69 35.20
C ALA A 426 0.55 -5.82 34.39
N PRO A 427 -0.27 -6.88 34.62
CA PRO A 427 -1.49 -7.12 33.86
C PRO A 427 -2.48 -5.95 33.96
N GLY A 428 -2.96 -5.50 32.82
CA GLY A 428 -3.92 -4.38 32.71
C GLY A 428 -3.33 -2.99 32.93
N ILE A 429 -2.04 -2.89 33.22
CA ILE A 429 -1.37 -1.62 33.52
C ILE A 429 -0.58 -1.15 32.32
N VAL A 430 -0.68 0.16 32.03
CA VAL A 430 0.14 0.84 31.02
C VAL A 430 1.42 1.36 31.68
N THR A 431 2.55 0.83 31.26
CA THR A 431 3.86 1.40 31.56
C THR A 431 4.17 2.50 30.55
N ASN A 432 4.19 3.75 30.99
CA ASN A 432 4.53 4.88 30.13
C ASN A 432 6.05 5.10 30.14
N LEU A 433 6.68 5.09 28.96
CA LEU A 433 8.13 5.22 28.83
C LEU A 433 8.50 6.16 27.67
N ASN A 434 8.71 7.44 28.00
CA ASN A 434 9.17 8.43 27.02
C ASN A 434 10.70 8.41 26.97
N VAL A 435 11.25 8.36 25.74
CA VAL A 435 12.68 8.17 25.53
C VAL A 435 13.26 9.24 24.63
N GLN A 436 14.47 9.69 24.97
CA GLN A 436 15.25 10.55 24.10
C GLN A 436 16.44 9.75 23.58
N LEU A 437 16.61 9.73 22.23
CA LEU A 437 17.77 9.13 21.59
C LEU A 437 18.77 10.21 21.17
N PHE A 438 20.04 9.89 21.32
CA PHE A 438 21.15 10.77 20.97
C PHE A 438 21.73 10.34 19.62
N SER A 439 21.88 11.30 18.68
CA SER A 439 22.57 11.10 17.41
C SER A 439 24.02 11.57 17.53
N PRO A 440 25.01 10.66 17.56
CA PRO A 440 26.40 11.05 17.63
C PRO A 440 26.82 11.74 16.31
N GLY A 441 27.45 12.91 16.43
CA GLY A 441 27.86 13.70 15.27
C GLY A 441 26.76 14.49 14.59
N ALA A 442 25.58 14.59 15.19
CA ALA A 442 24.55 15.48 14.73
C ALA A 442 24.96 16.95 14.83
N ILE A 443 24.60 17.69 13.81
CA ILE A 443 24.88 19.12 13.68
C ILE A 443 23.58 19.88 13.45
N ASN A 444 23.55 21.13 13.83
CA ASN A 444 22.46 22.03 13.46
C ASN A 444 22.68 22.52 12.02
N LEU A 445 21.91 22.00 11.06
CA LEU A 445 21.91 22.45 9.67
C LEU A 445 20.92 23.61 9.53
N ILE A 446 21.44 24.74 9.09
CA ILE A 446 20.63 25.92 8.73
C ILE A 446 20.62 26.04 7.21
N GLY A 447 19.45 26.28 6.61
CA GLY A 447 19.37 26.46 5.18
C GLY A 447 18.46 27.60 4.75
N ASN A 448 18.64 28.04 3.51
CA ASN A 448 17.80 29.03 2.86
C ASN A 448 17.60 28.66 1.39
N ILE A 449 16.34 28.71 0.95
CA ILE A 449 15.96 28.57 -0.45
C ILE A 449 15.42 29.91 -0.94
N SER A 450 15.97 30.42 -2.03
CA SER A 450 15.62 31.75 -2.57
C SER A 450 15.37 31.72 -4.07
N ASP A 451 14.66 32.73 -4.55
CA ASP A 451 14.49 33.01 -5.98
C ASP A 451 15.80 33.60 -6.55
N ALA A 452 16.37 32.95 -7.53
CA ALA A 452 17.64 33.35 -8.14
C ALA A 452 17.60 34.74 -8.79
N SER A 453 16.41 35.22 -9.20
CA SER A 453 16.26 36.52 -9.89
C SER A 453 16.25 37.73 -8.96
N ASN A 454 15.86 37.56 -7.69
CA ASN A 454 15.63 38.66 -6.77
C ASN A 454 16.10 38.42 -5.33
N SER A 455 16.63 37.20 -5.06
CA SER A 455 17.11 36.74 -3.76
C SER A 455 16.05 36.71 -2.63
N ASN A 456 14.75 36.78 -2.97
CA ASN A 456 13.69 36.63 -1.98
C ASN A 456 13.59 35.16 -1.54
N GLY A 457 13.39 34.94 -0.24
CA GLY A 457 13.17 33.61 0.28
C GLY A 457 11.87 32.99 -0.24
N LEU A 458 11.93 31.71 -0.55
CA LEU A 458 10.81 30.93 -1.06
C LEU A 458 10.20 30.07 0.05
N SER A 459 8.94 30.31 0.38
CA SER A 459 8.20 29.63 1.45
C SER A 459 7.63 28.28 0.98
N ASN A 460 7.49 27.33 1.91
CA ASN A 460 6.90 26.01 1.68
C ASN A 460 7.65 25.17 0.62
N ILE A 461 8.96 25.38 0.46
CA ILE A 461 9.79 24.60 -0.44
C ILE A 461 10.28 23.36 0.29
N LEU A 462 10.08 22.19 -0.34
CA LEU A 462 10.59 20.92 0.14
C LEU A 462 12.08 20.81 -0.17
N VAL A 463 12.87 20.44 0.84
CA VAL A 463 14.31 20.20 0.73
C VAL A 463 14.60 18.79 1.25
N ASN A 464 14.95 17.89 0.37
CA ASN A 464 15.28 16.50 0.70
C ASN A 464 16.80 16.29 0.65
N LEU A 465 17.35 15.68 1.68
CA LEU A 465 18.72 15.22 1.75
C LEU A 465 18.73 13.70 1.72
N SER A 466 19.36 13.10 0.73
CA SER A 466 19.48 11.65 0.58
C SER A 466 20.94 11.23 0.71
N GLY A 467 21.23 10.25 1.57
CA GLY A 467 22.59 9.78 1.85
C GLY A 467 22.59 8.62 2.84
N THR A 468 23.56 8.59 3.74
CA THR A 468 23.60 7.58 4.83
C THR A 468 22.32 7.63 5.68
N ASN A 469 21.77 8.81 5.90
CA ASN A 469 20.45 9.06 6.45
C ASN A 469 19.69 9.96 5.50
N ASN A 470 18.35 9.89 5.55
CA ASN A 470 17.49 10.74 4.75
C ASN A 470 16.80 11.77 5.65
N TYR A 471 16.77 13.02 5.19
CA TYR A 471 16.10 14.12 5.88
C TYR A 471 15.22 14.88 4.91
N SER A 472 14.14 15.46 5.44
CA SER A 472 13.22 16.28 4.67
C SER A 472 12.84 17.51 5.50
N PHE A 473 12.92 18.70 4.90
CA PHE A 473 12.63 19.98 5.52
C PHE A 473 11.68 20.78 4.64
N THR A 474 10.94 21.69 5.25
CA THR A 474 10.11 22.65 4.52
C THR A 474 10.52 24.04 4.96
N THR A 475 10.67 24.97 4.01
CA THR A 475 11.07 26.34 4.30
C THR A 475 9.94 27.17 4.90
N ASP A 476 10.29 28.10 5.80
CA ASP A 476 9.40 29.11 6.36
C ASP A 476 9.08 30.25 5.36
N ALA A 477 8.33 31.26 5.81
CA ALA A 477 7.94 32.40 5.00
C ALA A 477 9.12 33.25 4.47
N GLN A 478 10.30 33.11 5.05
CA GLN A 478 11.54 33.79 4.65
C GLN A 478 12.48 32.87 3.84
N GLY A 479 12.01 31.66 3.51
CA GLY A 479 12.78 30.67 2.77
C GLY A 479 13.79 29.90 3.62
N ASN A 480 13.75 30.04 4.96
CA ASN A 480 14.70 29.37 5.84
C ASN A 480 14.17 28.00 6.30
N PHE A 481 15.10 27.09 6.55
CA PHE A 481 14.85 25.86 7.30
C PHE A 481 15.99 25.62 8.30
N ASN A 482 15.66 24.93 9.38
CA ASN A 482 16.61 24.60 10.42
C ASN A 482 16.37 23.16 10.91
N SER A 483 17.45 22.43 11.14
CA SER A 483 17.41 21.08 11.72
C SER A 483 18.57 20.88 12.68
N CYS A 484 18.28 20.45 13.85
CA CYS A 484 19.26 20.25 14.93
C CYS A 484 19.89 18.86 14.96
N SER A 485 19.56 17.96 14.04
CA SER A 485 19.93 16.53 14.11
C SER A 485 20.39 15.94 12.77
N VAL A 486 20.99 16.72 11.91
CA VAL A 486 21.55 16.19 10.67
C VAL A 486 22.94 15.61 10.98
N VAL A 487 23.17 14.36 10.68
CA VAL A 487 24.50 13.73 10.81
C VAL A 487 25.43 14.28 9.76
N ALA A 488 26.66 14.58 10.14
CA ALA A 488 27.67 15.04 9.21
C ALA A 488 27.90 13.99 8.10
N GLY A 489 27.95 14.44 6.85
CA GLY A 489 28.10 13.54 5.72
C GLY A 489 27.91 14.21 4.37
N THR A 490 28.04 13.43 3.32
CA THR A 490 27.75 13.85 1.95
C THR A 490 26.33 13.44 1.58
N TYR A 491 25.56 14.39 1.11
CA TYR A 491 24.13 14.20 0.75
C TYR A 491 23.87 14.65 -0.67
N THR A 492 23.02 13.93 -1.36
CA THR A 492 22.32 14.45 -2.54
C THR A 492 21.15 15.30 -2.03
N VAL A 493 21.19 16.58 -2.36
CA VAL A 493 20.12 17.53 -1.98
C VAL A 493 19.22 17.72 -3.18
N THR A 494 17.93 17.41 -3.01
CA THR A 494 16.89 17.62 -4.02
C THR A 494 15.90 18.63 -3.48
N THR A 495 15.70 19.72 -4.22
CA THR A 495 14.74 20.79 -3.86
C THR A 495 14.17 21.44 -5.10
N GLY A 496 12.94 21.92 -5.04
CA GLY A 496 12.23 22.54 -6.15
C GLY A 496 10.81 22.92 -5.76
N ALA A 497 10.15 23.61 -6.66
CA ALA A 497 8.72 23.93 -6.53
C ALA A 497 8.11 24.12 -7.91
N TRP A 498 6.80 23.98 -8.02
CA TRP A 498 6.11 24.29 -9.28
C TRP A 498 6.34 25.76 -9.69
N GLY A 499 6.82 25.98 -10.89
CA GLY A 499 7.27 27.29 -11.40
C GLY A 499 8.74 27.60 -11.14
N TYR A 500 9.47 26.66 -10.56
CA TYR A 500 10.94 26.72 -10.39
C TYR A 500 11.58 25.40 -10.83
N GLU A 501 12.83 25.45 -11.28
CA GLU A 501 13.60 24.26 -11.64
C GLU A 501 13.88 23.39 -10.41
N THR A 502 13.70 22.09 -10.53
CA THR A 502 14.20 21.12 -9.55
C THR A 502 15.72 21.11 -9.57
N VAL A 503 16.33 21.30 -8.42
CA VAL A 503 17.80 21.29 -8.23
C VAL A 503 18.19 20.01 -7.52
N CYS A 504 19.19 19.32 -8.08
CA CYS A 504 19.81 18.15 -7.52
C CYS A 504 21.32 18.38 -7.43
N SER A 505 21.86 18.37 -6.23
CA SER A 505 23.28 18.65 -6.03
C SER A 505 23.88 17.83 -4.90
N THR A 506 25.12 17.41 -5.03
CA THR A 506 25.87 16.78 -3.95
C THR A 506 26.44 17.84 -3.02
N GLN A 507 26.08 17.77 -1.74
CA GLN A 507 26.50 18.72 -0.69
C GLN A 507 27.18 17.97 0.45
N ASN A 508 28.25 18.57 0.98
CA ASN A 508 28.90 18.06 2.18
C ASN A 508 28.47 18.87 3.40
N VAL A 509 27.75 18.22 4.27
CA VAL A 509 27.24 18.80 5.55
C VAL A 509 28.19 18.42 6.67
N SER A 510 28.78 19.42 7.32
CA SER A 510 29.74 19.19 8.40
C SER A 510 29.65 20.31 9.45
N SER A 511 30.27 20.10 10.63
CA SER A 511 30.33 21.14 11.66
C SER A 511 31.06 22.40 11.23
N SER A 512 31.95 22.31 10.26
CA SER A 512 32.65 23.46 9.64
C SER A 512 31.85 24.10 8.50
N SER A 513 30.83 23.42 7.97
CA SER A 513 29.91 23.92 6.93
C SER A 513 28.48 23.50 7.26
N PRO A 514 27.86 24.09 8.31
CA PRO A 514 26.54 23.69 8.76
C PRO A 514 25.41 24.46 8.05
N SER A 515 25.66 25.04 6.90
CA SER A 515 24.67 25.83 6.18
C SER A 515 24.53 25.37 4.73
N LEU A 516 23.29 25.45 4.23
CA LEU A 516 22.91 25.11 2.87
C LEU A 516 22.09 26.26 2.28
N SER A 517 22.58 26.89 1.21
CA SER A 517 21.83 27.94 0.50
C SER A 517 21.72 27.59 -0.97
N ILE A 518 20.47 27.56 -1.45
CA ILE A 518 20.16 27.21 -2.84
C ILE A 518 19.25 28.30 -3.42
N ALA A 519 19.63 28.81 -4.58
CA ALA A 519 18.81 29.73 -5.36
C ALA A 519 18.15 28.95 -6.51
N LEU A 520 16.82 29.03 -6.62
CA LEU A 520 16.04 28.37 -7.66
C LEU A 520 15.77 29.33 -8.82
N ASN A 521 15.98 28.87 -10.04
CA ASN A 521 15.61 29.59 -11.25
C ASN A 521 14.12 29.40 -11.52
N LYS A 522 13.44 30.48 -11.94
CA LYS A 522 12.07 30.39 -12.43
C LYS A 522 12.02 29.62 -13.73
N ASN A 523 11.34 28.50 -13.72
CA ASN A 523 11.02 27.71 -14.90
C ASN A 523 9.99 26.64 -14.49
N TYR A 524 9.24 26.13 -15.45
CA TYR A 524 8.46 24.92 -15.24
C TYR A 524 9.34 23.74 -15.66
N TYR A 525 9.85 23.03 -14.65
CA TYR A 525 10.64 21.82 -14.83
C TYR A 525 10.27 20.81 -13.73
N ASP A 526 9.85 19.66 -14.13
CA ASP A 526 9.50 18.56 -13.21
C ASP A 526 10.03 17.23 -13.78
N ASP A 527 10.96 16.63 -13.06
CA ASP A 527 11.48 15.29 -13.29
C ASP A 527 10.89 14.25 -12.33
N PHE A 528 9.78 14.61 -11.70
CA PHE A 528 9.06 13.80 -10.72
C PHE A 528 9.88 13.33 -9.52
N SER A 529 11.09 13.86 -9.32
CA SER A 529 11.88 13.67 -8.11
C SER A 529 11.12 14.11 -6.86
N LEU A 530 10.35 15.21 -6.98
CA LEU A 530 9.50 15.77 -5.95
C LEU A 530 8.03 15.57 -6.32
N ASP A 531 7.14 15.64 -5.32
CA ASP A 531 5.71 15.75 -5.57
C ASP A 531 5.35 17.23 -5.73
N LEU A 532 5.18 17.68 -6.96
CA LEU A 532 4.85 19.08 -7.28
C LEU A 532 3.36 19.31 -7.56
N GLY A 533 2.50 18.35 -7.17
CA GLY A 533 1.06 18.52 -7.13
C GLY A 533 0.32 18.07 -8.39
N TRP A 534 0.86 17.13 -9.15
CA TRP A 534 0.11 16.47 -10.22
C TRP A 534 -1.05 15.67 -9.63
N THR A 535 -2.20 15.67 -10.28
CA THR A 535 -3.41 15.01 -9.81
C THR A 535 -3.78 13.84 -10.70
N ILE A 536 -4.33 12.80 -10.10
CA ILE A 536 -4.71 11.56 -10.76
C ILE A 536 -6.22 11.38 -10.66
N ASN A 537 -6.84 10.99 -11.76
CA ASN A 537 -8.24 10.56 -11.81
C ASN A 537 -8.33 9.30 -12.65
N SER A 538 -8.89 8.23 -12.11
CA SER A 538 -8.98 6.93 -12.78
C SER A 538 -10.42 6.40 -12.76
N THR A 539 -10.81 5.78 -13.88
CA THR A 539 -12.00 4.94 -14.00
C THR A 539 -11.63 3.50 -14.33
N ALA A 540 -10.33 3.22 -14.47
CA ALA A 540 -9.82 1.89 -14.74
C ALA A 540 -9.94 1.00 -13.50
N SER A 541 -10.10 -0.30 -13.69
CA SER A 541 -10.13 -1.28 -12.61
C SER A 541 -8.74 -1.63 -12.07
N SER A 542 -7.69 -1.40 -12.87
CA SER A 542 -6.27 -1.53 -12.52
C SER A 542 -5.43 -0.51 -13.29
N GLY A 543 -4.13 -0.44 -13.04
CA GLY A 543 -3.20 0.42 -13.78
C GLY A 543 -3.44 1.93 -13.59
N THR A 544 -3.76 2.36 -12.38
CA THR A 544 -3.83 3.79 -12.04
C THR A 544 -2.43 4.40 -12.09
N TRP A 545 -2.31 5.66 -12.53
CA TRP A 545 -1.05 6.38 -12.49
C TRP A 545 -0.45 6.40 -11.08
N GLU A 546 0.84 6.10 -10.98
CA GLU A 546 1.61 6.16 -9.73
C GLU A 546 2.93 6.88 -9.97
N ARG A 547 3.35 7.73 -9.01
CA ARG A 547 4.67 8.35 -9.04
C ARG A 547 5.65 7.52 -8.21
N GLY A 548 6.64 6.93 -8.85
CA GLY A 548 7.61 6.05 -8.18
C GLY A 548 8.82 5.71 -9.05
N VAL A 549 9.70 4.91 -8.49
CA VAL A 549 10.77 4.26 -9.28
C VAL A 549 10.09 3.18 -10.13
N PRO A 550 10.20 3.23 -11.46
CA PRO A 550 9.53 2.27 -12.33
C PRO A 550 9.95 0.83 -12.05
N ILE A 551 8.96 -0.05 -11.93
CA ILE A 551 9.17 -1.50 -11.82
C ILE A 551 8.76 -2.12 -13.15
N GLY A 552 9.75 -2.53 -13.94
CA GLY A 552 9.51 -3.03 -15.30
C GLY A 552 8.76 -4.35 -15.34
N THR A 553 7.81 -4.47 -16.26
CA THR A 553 7.15 -5.71 -16.62
C THR A 553 7.49 -6.12 -18.05
N THR A 554 7.33 -7.39 -18.40
CA THR A 554 7.62 -7.89 -19.75
C THR A 554 6.54 -8.86 -20.23
N LEU A 555 6.20 -8.77 -21.52
CA LEU A 555 5.39 -9.77 -22.23
C LEU A 555 6.28 -10.51 -23.21
N GLN A 556 6.50 -11.81 -23.00
CA GLN A 556 7.36 -12.66 -23.86
C GLN A 556 8.78 -12.07 -24.08
N GLY A 557 9.31 -11.39 -23.07
CA GLY A 557 10.62 -10.75 -23.13
C GLY A 557 10.64 -9.34 -23.75
N VAL A 558 9.50 -8.81 -24.17
CA VAL A 558 9.37 -7.41 -24.63
C VAL A 558 8.97 -6.55 -23.43
N PRO A 559 9.67 -5.43 -23.13
CA PRO A 559 9.30 -4.51 -22.07
C PRO A 559 7.90 -3.91 -22.30
N CYS A 560 7.02 -4.03 -21.30
CA CYS A 560 5.67 -3.45 -21.30
C CYS A 560 5.65 -2.16 -20.48
N ALA A 561 5.93 -2.24 -19.17
CA ALA A 561 6.22 -1.10 -18.34
C ALA A 561 7.75 -0.81 -18.31
N PRO A 562 8.18 0.45 -18.16
CA PRO A 562 9.59 0.77 -18.05
C PRO A 562 10.19 0.21 -16.76
N GLY A 563 11.41 -0.32 -16.84
CA GLY A 563 12.17 -0.75 -15.66
C GLY A 563 13.11 0.32 -15.11
N ASN A 564 13.18 1.47 -15.76
CA ASN A 564 13.93 2.63 -15.36
C ASN A 564 13.22 3.88 -15.87
N ASP A 565 13.46 5.00 -15.23
CA ASP A 565 13.05 6.32 -15.71
C ASP A 565 13.94 6.83 -16.87
N VAL A 566 13.83 8.11 -17.17
CA VAL A 566 14.69 8.78 -18.15
C VAL A 566 15.99 9.20 -17.49
N SER A 567 17.11 8.61 -17.88
CA SER A 567 18.44 8.60 -17.25
C SER A 567 19.19 9.95 -17.16
N THR A 568 18.55 11.10 -17.13
CA THR A 568 19.22 12.42 -17.14
C THR A 568 18.62 13.41 -16.14
N ASP A 569 18.08 12.93 -15.05
CA ASP A 569 17.44 13.74 -14.02
C ASP A 569 17.93 13.43 -12.58
N CYS A 570 17.24 13.90 -11.56
CA CYS A 570 17.73 13.88 -10.19
C CYS A 570 17.55 12.56 -9.46
N THR A 571 16.48 11.82 -9.75
CA THR A 571 16.14 10.56 -9.08
C THR A 571 15.52 9.60 -10.09
N ASP A 572 15.49 8.33 -9.76
CA ASP A 572 14.94 7.29 -10.63
C ASP A 572 13.40 7.23 -10.60
N LYS A 573 12.69 8.39 -10.56
CA LYS A 573 11.22 8.43 -10.43
C LYS A 573 10.55 9.00 -11.67
N ALA A 574 9.49 8.32 -12.08
CA ALA A 574 8.56 8.75 -13.13
C ALA A 574 7.10 8.56 -12.68
N PHE A 575 6.13 8.99 -13.48
CA PHE A 575 4.76 8.48 -13.42
C PHE A 575 4.63 7.26 -14.32
N VAL A 576 4.08 6.17 -13.78
CA VAL A 576 3.80 4.93 -14.51
C VAL A 576 2.37 4.47 -14.24
N THR A 577 1.77 3.72 -15.16
CA THR A 577 0.46 3.08 -14.95
C THR A 577 0.68 1.75 -14.27
N GLY A 578 0.24 1.64 -13.00
CA GLY A 578 0.57 0.51 -12.14
C GLY A 578 2.08 0.40 -11.86
N ASN A 579 2.46 0.04 -10.66
CA ASN A 579 3.87 -0.06 -10.26
C ASN A 579 4.10 -1.13 -9.18
N ALA A 580 3.18 -2.08 -9.05
CA ALA A 580 3.29 -3.13 -8.04
C ALA A 580 4.34 -4.19 -8.40
N GLY A 581 4.70 -4.25 -9.66
CA GLY A 581 5.59 -5.29 -10.18
C GLY A 581 4.85 -6.63 -10.28
N GLY A 582 4.92 -7.50 -10.98
CA GLY A 582 4.21 -8.74 -11.14
C GLY A 582 4.22 -9.20 -12.58
N THR A 583 3.14 -9.79 -13.03
CA THR A 583 2.98 -10.08 -14.45
C THR A 583 2.43 -8.85 -15.16
N ALA A 584 2.83 -8.62 -16.39
CA ALA A 584 2.38 -7.47 -17.19
C ALA A 584 0.84 -7.31 -17.25
N SER A 585 0.09 -8.40 -17.13
CA SER A 585 -1.37 -8.40 -17.16
C SER A 585 -2.05 -8.18 -15.79
N GLN A 586 -1.31 -7.89 -14.73
CA GLN A 586 -1.86 -7.63 -13.39
C GLN A 586 -1.72 -6.16 -12.98
N ASP A 587 -0.87 -5.43 -13.66
CA ASP A 587 -0.48 -4.07 -13.32
C ASP A 587 -0.80 -3.06 -14.44
N ASP A 588 -1.35 -3.51 -15.56
CA ASP A 588 -1.74 -2.70 -16.71
C ASP A 588 -3.09 -1.98 -16.53
N VAL A 589 -3.36 -1.02 -17.39
CA VAL A 589 -4.65 -0.30 -17.40
C VAL A 589 -5.73 -1.21 -17.94
N ASP A 590 -6.73 -1.52 -17.11
CA ASP A 590 -7.86 -2.36 -17.46
C ASP A 590 -9.20 -1.63 -17.38
N ASN A 591 -10.09 -1.92 -18.35
CA ASN A 591 -11.52 -1.57 -18.34
C ASN A 591 -11.82 -0.08 -18.09
N GLY A 592 -11.03 0.81 -18.65
CA GLY A 592 -11.26 2.25 -18.44
C GLY A 592 -10.07 3.13 -18.81
N HIS A 593 -9.84 4.13 -18.02
CA HIS A 593 -8.70 5.02 -18.25
C HIS A 593 -8.18 5.60 -16.94
N SER A 594 -6.88 5.90 -16.93
CA SER A 594 -6.24 6.67 -15.88
C SER A 594 -5.71 7.98 -16.48
N THR A 595 -5.96 9.10 -15.81
CA THR A 595 -5.63 10.45 -16.26
C THR A 595 -4.77 11.17 -15.25
N LEU A 596 -3.61 11.66 -15.70
CA LEU A 596 -2.67 12.47 -14.96
C LEU A 596 -2.80 13.92 -15.43
N THR A 597 -2.93 14.88 -14.50
CA THR A 597 -3.11 16.30 -14.82
C THR A 597 -2.11 17.15 -14.06
N SER A 598 -1.38 18.02 -14.76
CA SER A 598 -0.41 18.92 -14.15
C SER A 598 -1.09 19.98 -13.27
N PRO A 599 -0.36 20.58 -12.34
CA PRO A 599 -0.77 21.87 -11.77
C PRO A 599 -0.90 22.94 -12.88
N ILE A 600 -1.57 24.04 -12.56
CA ILE A 600 -1.72 25.18 -13.49
C ILE A 600 -0.36 25.83 -13.71
N PHE A 601 -0.06 26.19 -14.96
CA PHE A 601 1.12 26.97 -15.33
C PHE A 601 0.77 28.14 -16.24
N ASP A 602 1.58 29.20 -16.14
CA ASP A 602 1.38 30.47 -16.86
C ASP A 602 2.33 30.57 -18.04
N LEU A 603 1.76 30.69 -19.25
CA LEU A 603 2.53 30.89 -20.49
C LEU A 603 2.41 32.32 -21.04
N THR A 604 1.83 33.27 -20.33
CA THR A 604 1.66 34.64 -20.82
C THR A 604 2.98 35.40 -21.00
N GLY A 605 4.02 34.97 -20.28
CA GLY A 605 5.37 35.55 -20.40
C GLY A 605 6.23 34.91 -21.49
N TYR A 606 5.74 33.88 -22.20
CA TYR A 606 6.48 33.17 -23.23
C TYR A 606 6.11 33.73 -24.62
N THR A 607 7.08 33.86 -25.49
CA THR A 607 6.88 34.33 -26.88
C THR A 607 6.46 33.18 -27.79
N THR A 608 7.15 32.05 -27.67
CA THR A 608 6.87 30.83 -28.43
C THR A 608 7.12 29.62 -27.53
N PRO A 609 6.16 29.28 -26.66
CA PRO A 609 6.35 28.21 -25.65
C PRO A 609 6.40 26.82 -26.28
N TYR A 610 7.44 26.09 -25.97
CA TYR A 610 7.57 24.66 -26.24
C TYR A 610 7.41 23.89 -24.95
N ILE A 611 6.52 22.91 -24.94
CA ILE A 611 6.40 21.91 -23.89
C ILE A 611 7.17 20.68 -24.32
N HIS A 612 8.06 20.24 -23.45
CA HIS A 612 8.86 19.03 -23.58
C HIS A 612 8.41 18.02 -22.55
N TYR A 613 8.41 16.74 -22.92
CA TYR A 613 8.16 15.61 -22.03
C TYR A 613 8.74 14.34 -22.64
N ASP A 614 8.99 13.36 -21.79
CA ASP A 614 9.29 11.99 -22.18
C ASP A 614 8.08 11.10 -21.89
N ARG A 615 7.75 10.22 -22.84
CA ARG A 615 6.60 9.32 -22.72
C ARG A 615 6.96 7.90 -23.08
N TRP A 616 6.33 6.98 -22.40
CA TRP A 616 6.34 5.55 -22.72
C TRP A 616 4.91 5.11 -23.01
N PHE A 617 4.75 4.23 -23.97
CA PHE A 617 3.48 3.58 -24.24
C PHE A 617 3.71 2.18 -24.76
N PHE A 618 2.98 1.22 -24.24
CA PHE A 618 2.93 -0.15 -24.72
C PHE A 618 1.48 -0.57 -24.89
N ASN A 619 1.16 -1.22 -26.01
CA ASN A 619 -0.15 -1.79 -26.27
C ASN A 619 0.02 -3.03 -27.16
N ALA A 620 -0.31 -4.20 -26.61
CA ALA A 620 -0.27 -5.50 -27.30
C ALA A 620 -1.11 -6.56 -26.57
N GLY A 621 -1.17 -7.76 -27.09
CA GLY A 621 -1.92 -8.86 -26.48
C GLY A 621 -3.43 -8.70 -26.65
N GLY A 622 -4.21 -9.34 -25.75
CA GLY A 622 -5.67 -9.26 -25.75
C GLY A 622 -6.36 -9.91 -26.95
N THR A 623 -7.54 -9.40 -27.30
CA THR A 623 -8.38 -9.95 -28.38
C THR A 623 -8.47 -8.98 -29.55
N GLY A 624 -7.96 -9.36 -30.71
CA GLY A 624 -8.00 -8.55 -31.93
C GLY A 624 -6.77 -7.67 -32.11
N ASN A 625 -6.90 -6.59 -32.87
CA ASN A 625 -5.81 -5.62 -33.06
C ASN A 625 -5.85 -4.60 -31.94
N PRO A 626 -4.69 -4.22 -31.38
CA PRO A 626 -4.60 -3.19 -30.34
C PRO A 626 -5.28 -1.87 -30.79
N ASN A 627 -6.21 -1.38 -29.97
CA ASN A 627 -7.06 -0.21 -30.28
C ASN A 627 -6.93 0.93 -29.25
N ASP A 628 -6.02 0.81 -28.30
CA ASP A 628 -5.85 1.71 -27.17
C ASP A 628 -4.84 2.81 -27.47
N SER A 629 -4.82 3.81 -26.59
CA SER A 629 -3.98 4.97 -26.81
C SER A 629 -3.57 5.68 -25.52
N LEU A 630 -2.37 6.27 -25.58
CA LEU A 630 -1.95 7.34 -24.68
C LEU A 630 -2.23 8.68 -25.37
N ILE A 631 -3.08 9.51 -24.78
CA ILE A 631 -3.47 10.81 -25.34
C ILE A 631 -2.94 11.92 -24.45
N ILE A 632 -2.09 12.77 -25.01
CA ILE A 632 -1.59 13.97 -24.34
C ILE A 632 -2.36 15.17 -24.87
N LYS A 633 -2.99 15.92 -23.95
CA LYS A 633 -3.81 17.10 -24.24
C LYS A 633 -3.28 18.29 -23.46
N ILE A 634 -3.62 19.47 -23.95
CA ILE A 634 -3.41 20.73 -23.21
C ILE A 634 -4.71 21.52 -23.16
N THR A 635 -4.95 22.17 -22.03
CA THR A 635 -6.05 23.12 -21.86
C THR A 635 -5.51 24.51 -21.49
N ASN A 636 -6.21 25.56 -21.92
CA ASN A 636 -5.93 26.95 -21.51
C ASN A 636 -6.99 27.51 -20.56
N GLY A 637 -7.75 26.61 -19.90
CA GLY A 637 -8.84 26.95 -19.00
C GLY A 637 -10.20 27.11 -19.67
N THR A 638 -10.24 27.29 -20.98
CA THR A 638 -11.49 27.46 -21.76
C THR A 638 -11.63 26.47 -22.90
N GLN A 639 -10.54 26.03 -23.47
CA GLN A 639 -10.47 25.09 -24.58
C GLN A 639 -9.44 24.00 -24.24
N THR A 640 -9.70 22.78 -24.70
CA THR A 640 -8.77 21.66 -24.60
C THR A 640 -8.51 21.07 -25.98
N VAL A 641 -7.24 20.88 -26.33
CA VAL A 641 -6.80 20.31 -27.62
C VAL A 641 -5.86 19.14 -27.41
N VAL A 642 -5.80 18.22 -28.40
CA VAL A 642 -4.87 17.11 -28.39
C VAL A 642 -3.52 17.58 -28.94
N LEU A 643 -2.44 17.33 -28.20
CA LEU A 643 -1.06 17.57 -28.62
C LEU A 643 -0.48 16.32 -29.31
N GLU A 644 -0.80 15.14 -28.79
CA GLU A 644 -0.28 13.88 -29.28
C GLU A 644 -1.25 12.73 -29.00
N THR A 645 -1.38 11.81 -29.93
CA THR A 645 -2.04 10.51 -29.75
C THR A 645 -1.05 9.42 -30.06
N VAL A 646 -0.75 8.58 -29.09
CA VAL A 646 0.19 7.45 -29.23
C VAL A 646 -0.62 6.16 -29.24
N THR A 647 -0.37 5.31 -30.21
CA THR A 647 -1.03 4.01 -30.39
C THR A 647 0.01 2.91 -30.58
N ALA A 648 -0.40 1.66 -30.63
CA ALA A 648 0.49 0.53 -30.93
C ALA A 648 1.28 0.69 -32.26
N ALA A 649 0.76 1.43 -33.22
CA ALA A 649 1.42 1.72 -34.48
C ALA A 649 2.41 2.92 -34.41
N SER A 650 2.45 3.64 -33.30
CA SER A 650 3.33 4.78 -33.12
C SER A 650 4.78 4.31 -32.90
N ILE A 651 5.75 5.16 -33.26
CA ILE A 651 7.16 4.88 -33.00
C ILE A 651 7.39 4.81 -31.49
N GLY A 652 8.16 3.79 -31.05
CA GLY A 652 8.59 3.64 -29.68
C GLY A 652 7.60 2.89 -28.78
N ASN A 653 6.83 1.97 -29.29
CA ASN A 653 6.05 1.03 -28.49
C ASN A 653 6.99 0.27 -27.53
N GLY A 654 6.76 0.42 -26.21
CA GLY A 654 7.64 -0.14 -25.16
C GLY A 654 9.04 0.51 -25.06
N THR A 655 9.17 1.80 -25.36
CA THR A 655 10.40 2.58 -25.16
C THR A 655 10.11 4.04 -24.81
N TRP A 656 11.03 4.68 -24.09
CA TRP A 656 10.95 6.12 -23.81
C TRP A 656 11.15 6.93 -25.11
N ILE A 657 10.25 7.88 -25.36
CA ILE A 657 10.30 8.80 -26.50
C ILE A 657 10.15 10.23 -26.01
N HIS A 658 11.13 11.05 -26.35
CA HIS A 658 11.08 12.49 -26.12
C HIS A 658 10.16 13.19 -27.12
N SER A 659 9.32 14.07 -26.63
CA SER A 659 8.40 14.91 -27.41
C SER A 659 8.60 16.38 -27.10
N ALA A 660 8.52 17.23 -28.13
CA ALA A 660 8.55 18.68 -28.02
C ALA A 660 7.39 19.26 -28.84
N LYS A 661 6.54 20.10 -28.26
CA LYS A 661 5.37 20.68 -28.92
C LYS A 661 5.36 22.20 -28.79
N ASN A 662 5.31 22.90 -29.92
CA ASN A 662 5.06 24.37 -29.94
C ASN A 662 3.59 24.62 -29.62
N ILE A 663 3.31 25.12 -28.45
CA ILE A 663 1.94 25.25 -27.94
C ILE A 663 1.13 26.26 -28.71
N SER A 664 1.75 27.34 -29.17
CA SER A 664 1.07 28.38 -29.97
C SER A 664 0.48 27.87 -31.29
N GLN A 665 0.95 26.71 -31.78
CA GLN A 665 0.37 26.06 -32.98
C GLN A 665 -0.93 25.31 -32.70
N PHE A 666 -1.20 24.98 -31.44
CA PHE A 666 -2.37 24.17 -31.05
C PHE A 666 -3.44 25.00 -30.35
N ILE A 667 -3.04 25.89 -29.44
CA ILE A 667 -3.95 26.65 -28.60
C ILE A 667 -3.31 27.99 -28.20
N THR A 668 -4.13 28.98 -27.91
CA THR A 668 -3.65 30.29 -27.42
C THR A 668 -3.11 30.12 -26.00
N PRO A 669 -1.82 30.46 -25.73
CA PRO A 669 -1.26 30.46 -24.39
C PRO A 669 -1.96 31.43 -23.44
N THR A 670 -2.21 31.02 -22.20
CA THR A 670 -2.82 31.83 -21.14
C THR A 670 -2.10 31.57 -19.81
N ALA A 671 -2.54 32.25 -18.74
CA ALA A 671 -2.08 32.02 -17.38
C ALA A 671 -2.67 30.72 -16.75
N ASN A 672 -3.62 30.07 -17.40
CA ASN A 672 -4.33 28.90 -16.86
C ASN A 672 -4.13 27.67 -17.73
N MET A 673 -2.88 27.34 -18.03
CA MET A 673 -2.53 26.16 -18.80
C MET A 673 -2.44 24.93 -17.90
N GLN A 674 -2.87 23.76 -18.41
CA GLN A 674 -2.61 22.44 -17.79
C GLN A 674 -2.36 21.40 -18.86
N LEU A 675 -1.40 20.50 -18.58
CA LEU A 675 -1.17 19.31 -19.39
C LEU A 675 -1.98 18.15 -18.82
N ILE A 676 -2.58 17.34 -19.70
CA ILE A 676 -3.42 16.20 -19.35
C ILE A 676 -2.90 14.99 -20.11
N VAL A 677 -2.49 13.95 -19.38
CA VAL A 677 -1.97 12.70 -19.95
C VAL A 677 -2.95 11.58 -19.59
N ARG A 678 -3.57 10.97 -20.58
CA ARG A 678 -4.59 9.94 -20.40
C ARG A 678 -4.14 8.64 -21.06
N CYS A 679 -3.98 7.59 -20.26
CA CYS A 679 -3.79 6.22 -20.71
C CYS A 679 -5.12 5.47 -20.59
N ALA A 680 -5.52 4.73 -21.63
CA ALA A 680 -6.83 4.09 -21.65
C ALA A 680 -6.76 2.71 -22.30
N ASP A 681 -7.48 1.76 -21.72
CA ASP A 681 -7.85 0.47 -22.30
C ASP A 681 -9.31 0.52 -22.74
N ALA A 682 -9.54 0.30 -24.02
CA ALA A 682 -10.86 0.29 -24.64
C ALA A 682 -11.28 -1.15 -24.96
N ASN A 683 -12.56 -1.42 -24.97
CA ASN A 683 -13.05 -2.76 -25.31
C ASN A 683 -12.88 -3.04 -26.83
N PRO A 684 -12.37 -4.24 -27.26
CA PRO A 684 -11.89 -5.36 -26.44
C PRO A 684 -10.57 -5.05 -25.73
N GLY A 685 -10.40 -5.55 -24.49
CA GLY A 685 -9.23 -5.26 -23.65
C GLY A 685 -7.93 -5.80 -24.20
N HIS A 686 -6.86 -5.04 -24.00
CA HIS A 686 -5.48 -5.37 -24.35
C HIS A 686 -4.57 -5.05 -23.16
N LEU A 687 -3.32 -5.48 -23.22
CA LEU A 687 -2.31 -5.08 -22.28
C LEU A 687 -1.85 -3.65 -22.62
N VAL A 688 -2.16 -2.69 -21.75
CA VAL A 688 -1.91 -1.26 -21.95
C VAL A 688 -1.10 -0.69 -20.81
N GLU A 689 0.10 -0.20 -21.14
CA GLU A 689 0.99 0.43 -20.17
C GLU A 689 1.42 1.81 -20.65
N GLY A 690 1.44 2.77 -19.74
CA GLY A 690 1.88 4.13 -19.98
C GLY A 690 2.89 4.60 -18.94
N ALA A 691 3.85 5.43 -19.37
CA ALA A 691 4.66 6.20 -18.44
C ALA A 691 4.92 7.60 -18.98
N PHE A 692 5.24 8.50 -18.05
CA PHE A 692 5.43 9.92 -18.34
C PHE A 692 6.49 10.50 -17.42
N ASP A 693 7.43 11.24 -18.03
CA ASP A 693 8.59 11.75 -17.31
C ASP A 693 9.08 13.08 -17.89
N LYS A 694 9.89 13.79 -17.10
CA LYS A 694 10.69 14.94 -17.50
C LYS A 694 9.92 16.04 -18.25
N PHE A 695 8.88 16.54 -17.60
CA PHE A 695 8.13 17.69 -18.09
C PHE A 695 8.92 18.99 -17.92
N PHE A 696 9.08 19.78 -18.99
CA PHE A 696 9.60 21.13 -18.87
C PHE A 696 9.11 22.06 -20.00
N ILE A 697 9.22 23.38 -19.77
CA ILE A 697 8.80 24.39 -20.72
C ILE A 697 9.99 25.28 -21.06
N VAL A 698 10.17 25.54 -22.36
CA VAL A 698 11.15 26.52 -22.85
C VAL A 698 10.44 27.52 -23.75
N ASP A 699 10.84 28.80 -23.70
CA ASP A 699 10.45 29.78 -24.70
C ASP A 699 11.30 29.59 -25.94
N SER A 700 10.72 29.72 -27.10
CA SER A 700 11.28 29.32 -28.39
C SER A 700 12.75 29.44 -28.49
N LEU A 701 13.39 28.54 -29.17
CA LEU A 701 14.70 28.70 -29.83
C LEU A 701 15.45 30.02 -29.53
N SER A 702 15.45 30.50 -28.30
CA SER A 702 16.53 31.30 -27.79
C SER A 702 17.73 30.41 -27.98
N SER A 703 18.61 30.76 -28.86
CA SER A 703 19.84 30.10 -29.21
C SER A 703 20.39 29.36 -27.99
N SER A 704 20.12 28.05 -27.87
CA SER A 704 20.57 27.29 -26.71
C SER A 704 22.05 27.35 -26.68
N LEU A 705 22.62 28.07 -25.72
CA LEU A 705 24.01 28.02 -25.39
C LEU A 705 24.34 26.56 -25.01
N GLN A 706 24.89 25.79 -25.91
CA GLN A 706 25.44 24.49 -25.58
C GLN A 706 26.78 24.71 -24.88
N GLU A 707 26.78 24.57 -23.56
CA GLU A 707 27.97 24.78 -22.74
C GLU A 707 28.53 23.43 -22.29
N ILE A 708 29.79 23.25 -22.42
CA ILE A 708 30.52 22.16 -21.77
C ILE A 708 31.36 22.77 -20.64
N THR A 709 30.99 22.43 -19.40
CA THR A 709 31.74 22.80 -18.21
C THR A 709 32.75 21.70 -17.84
N GLY A 710 33.94 22.07 -17.44
CA GLY A 710 34.91 21.20 -16.74
C GLY A 710 35.22 21.81 -15.38
N ASP A 711 35.96 21.11 -14.53
CA ASP A 711 36.17 21.46 -13.11
C ASP A 711 36.67 22.90 -12.88
N ASN A 712 37.20 23.62 -13.89
CA ASN A 712 37.60 25.03 -13.82
C ASN A 712 37.42 25.82 -15.14
N GLY A 713 36.64 25.32 -16.13
CA GLY A 713 36.50 26.04 -17.40
C GLY A 713 35.32 25.59 -18.25
N PHE A 714 34.97 26.40 -19.21
CA PHE A 714 33.85 26.14 -20.14
C PHE A 714 34.23 26.36 -21.59
N ILE A 715 33.49 25.73 -22.50
CA ILE A 715 33.42 26.06 -23.93
C ILE A 715 31.96 26.24 -24.32
N LYS A 716 31.65 27.30 -25.06
CA LYS A 716 30.32 27.63 -25.56
C LYS A 716 30.34 27.79 -27.08
N ALA A 717 29.30 27.30 -27.72
CA ALA A 717 29.07 27.49 -29.15
C ALA A 717 27.69 28.15 -29.36
N PHE A 718 27.69 29.37 -29.89
CA PHE A 718 26.46 30.16 -30.06
C PHE A 718 26.54 31.13 -31.24
N PRO A 719 25.38 31.53 -31.87
CA PRO A 719 24.08 30.92 -31.67
C PRO A 719 24.00 29.46 -32.13
N ASN A 720 23.09 28.68 -31.61
CA ASN A 720 22.85 27.34 -32.07
C ASN A 720 21.32 27.06 -31.99
N PRO A 721 20.60 26.94 -33.11
CA PRO A 721 21.09 26.94 -34.49
C PRO A 721 21.71 28.30 -34.93
N PHE A 722 22.55 28.29 -35.94
CA PHE A 722 23.16 29.45 -36.54
C PHE A 722 22.84 29.54 -38.03
N SER A 723 22.76 30.75 -38.60
CA SER A 723 22.60 30.93 -40.04
C SER A 723 23.91 31.31 -40.75
N ASN A 724 24.59 32.33 -40.29
CA ASN A 724 25.79 32.84 -40.95
C ASN A 724 27.07 32.55 -40.14
N GLU A 725 27.05 32.84 -38.83
CA GLU A 725 28.24 32.76 -37.99
C GLU A 725 27.92 31.96 -36.70
N LEU A 726 28.86 31.09 -36.31
CA LEU A 726 28.88 30.40 -35.05
C LEU A 726 30.10 30.85 -34.25
N ASN A 727 29.90 31.43 -33.09
CA ASN A 727 30.94 31.77 -32.16
C ASN A 727 31.22 30.59 -31.23
N ILE A 728 32.48 30.22 -31.12
CA ILE A 728 32.97 29.23 -30.17
C ILE A 728 33.90 29.97 -29.20
N THR A 729 33.49 30.06 -27.93
CA THR A 729 34.28 30.69 -26.88
C THR A 729 34.68 29.66 -25.83
N TRP A 730 35.90 29.79 -25.29
CA TRP A 730 36.37 28.96 -24.19
C TRP A 730 37.10 29.80 -23.15
N ASN A 731 37.02 29.35 -21.91
CA ASN A 731 37.66 29.98 -20.78
C ASN A 731 38.15 28.89 -19.80
N HIS A 732 39.40 28.99 -19.39
CA HIS A 732 40.11 28.05 -18.49
C HIS A 732 39.98 26.57 -18.84
N LEU A 733 39.64 26.23 -20.08
CA LEU A 733 39.42 24.85 -20.52
C LEU A 733 40.70 24.09 -20.82
N PHE A 734 41.76 24.82 -21.19
CA PHE A 734 43.04 24.24 -21.62
C PHE A 734 44.18 24.66 -20.68
N GLU A 735 44.72 23.70 -19.95
CA GLU A 735 45.93 23.87 -19.14
C GLU A 735 47.20 23.69 -20.00
N ALA A 736 47.07 23.10 -21.19
CA ALA A 736 48.13 22.82 -22.17
C ALA A 736 47.57 22.85 -23.60
N GLU A 737 48.38 22.51 -24.59
CA GLU A 737 47.98 22.42 -26.00
C GLU A 737 46.77 21.49 -26.20
N GLY A 738 45.73 21.96 -26.90
CA GLY A 738 44.54 21.24 -27.29
C GLY A 738 44.13 21.54 -28.73
N SER A 739 43.00 20.91 -29.18
CA SER A 739 42.41 21.24 -30.48
C SER A 739 40.88 21.30 -30.41
N ILE A 740 40.30 22.16 -31.25
CA ILE A 740 38.89 22.16 -31.58
C ILE A 740 38.74 21.72 -33.03
N SER A 741 37.98 20.67 -33.28
CA SER A 741 37.70 20.17 -34.61
C SER A 741 36.20 20.14 -34.90
N ILE A 742 35.82 20.42 -36.13
CA ILE A 742 34.43 20.40 -36.60
C ILE A 742 34.25 19.24 -37.56
N HIS A 743 33.18 18.46 -37.30
CA HIS A 743 32.85 17.28 -38.08
C HIS A 743 31.44 17.39 -38.63
N ASP A 744 31.20 16.82 -39.80
CA ASP A 744 29.85 16.62 -40.32
C ASP A 744 29.18 15.38 -39.67
N VAL A 745 27.93 15.14 -40.05
CA VAL A 745 27.12 13.98 -39.52
C VAL A 745 27.72 12.60 -39.85
N THR A 746 28.62 12.52 -40.85
CA THR A 746 29.31 11.28 -41.19
C THR A 746 30.61 11.06 -40.40
N GLY A 747 30.96 12.02 -39.53
CA GLY A 747 32.20 12.02 -38.75
C GLY A 747 33.40 12.54 -39.54
N ARG A 748 33.22 13.04 -40.76
CA ARG A 748 34.32 13.63 -41.56
C ARG A 748 34.70 14.96 -40.94
N MET A 749 35.98 15.14 -40.65
CA MET A 749 36.55 16.38 -40.16
C MET A 749 36.57 17.46 -41.28
N ILE A 750 35.94 18.58 -41.00
CA ILE A 750 35.86 19.74 -41.89
C ILE A 750 37.01 20.69 -41.60
N LYS A 751 37.31 20.94 -40.34
CA LYS A 751 38.37 21.85 -39.90
C LYS A 751 38.87 21.45 -38.51
N GLU A 752 40.17 21.67 -38.30
CA GLU A 752 40.82 21.57 -36.99
C GLU A 752 41.58 22.85 -36.69
N ILE A 753 41.53 23.28 -35.44
CA ILE A 753 42.23 24.47 -34.93
C ILE A 753 42.99 24.06 -33.69
N LYS A 754 44.29 24.25 -33.67
CA LYS A 754 45.11 24.04 -32.48
C LYS A 754 45.01 25.24 -31.55
N ILE A 755 44.89 24.97 -30.30
CA ILE A 755 44.68 25.95 -29.24
C ILE A 755 45.88 25.89 -28.31
N SER A 756 46.49 27.05 -28.08
CA SER A 756 47.66 27.23 -27.18
C SER A 756 47.34 28.24 -26.04
N SER A 757 46.14 28.76 -25.95
CA SER A 757 45.73 29.73 -24.92
C SER A 757 44.59 29.18 -24.05
N SER A 758 44.60 29.45 -22.75
CA SER A 758 43.55 29.06 -21.80
C SER A 758 42.20 29.70 -22.09
N ASN A 759 42.16 30.87 -22.72
CA ASN A 759 40.97 31.62 -23.08
C ASN A 759 41.00 32.04 -24.53
N GLY A 760 39.87 32.05 -25.19
CA GLY A 760 39.77 32.47 -26.58
C GLY A 760 38.36 32.48 -27.14
N ASN A 761 38.27 33.04 -28.34
CA ASN A 761 37.07 33.05 -29.15
C ASN A 761 37.44 32.80 -30.61
N ILE A 762 36.59 32.06 -31.32
CA ILE A 762 36.69 31.86 -32.76
C ILE A 762 35.30 31.95 -33.39
N VAL A 763 35.27 32.61 -34.57
CA VAL A 763 34.03 32.69 -35.37
C VAL A 763 34.15 31.70 -36.53
N PHE A 764 33.06 30.98 -36.76
CA PHE A 764 33.01 29.90 -37.73
C PHE A 764 31.64 29.88 -38.43
N GLY A 765 31.56 29.55 -39.73
CA GLY A 765 30.25 29.24 -40.31
C GLY A 765 29.98 29.70 -41.71
N GLU A 766 30.69 30.71 -42.26
CA GLU A 766 30.34 31.31 -43.56
C GLU A 766 30.33 30.36 -44.79
N GLN A 767 30.91 29.13 -44.66
CA GLN A 767 31.03 28.19 -45.78
C GLN A 767 30.44 26.78 -45.48
N LEU A 768 29.80 26.60 -44.40
CA LEU A 768 29.15 25.29 -44.09
C LEU A 768 27.81 25.19 -44.78
N PRO A 769 27.43 24.05 -45.44
CA PRO A 769 26.06 23.79 -45.87
C PRO A 769 25.08 23.72 -44.67
N VAL A 770 23.80 23.97 -44.94
CA VAL A 770 22.73 23.72 -43.96
C VAL A 770 22.81 22.26 -43.48
N GLY A 771 22.79 22.05 -42.17
CA GLY A 771 22.94 20.72 -41.60
C GLY A 771 23.43 20.68 -40.17
N VAL A 772 23.59 19.48 -39.66
CA VAL A 772 24.06 19.20 -38.30
C VAL A 772 25.57 18.98 -38.30
N TYR A 773 26.27 19.60 -37.35
CA TYR A 773 27.73 19.52 -37.17
C TYR A 773 28.07 19.17 -35.73
N PHE A 774 29.25 18.57 -35.53
CA PHE A 774 29.77 18.22 -34.23
C PHE A 774 31.10 18.96 -34.01
N ILE A 775 31.14 19.77 -32.97
CA ILE A 775 32.35 20.43 -32.50
C ILE A 775 32.98 19.52 -31.47
N ARG A 776 34.13 18.95 -31.79
CA ARG A 776 34.88 18.08 -30.91
C ARG A 776 36.05 18.85 -30.30
N VAL A 777 36.13 18.82 -28.99
CA VAL A 777 37.20 19.46 -28.20
C VAL A 777 38.08 18.36 -27.62
N GLN A 778 39.37 18.43 -27.92
CA GLN A 778 40.36 17.46 -27.49
C GLN A 778 41.46 18.13 -26.70
N GLN A 779 41.68 17.77 -25.47
CA GLN A 779 42.81 18.08 -24.63
C GLN A 779 43.81 16.92 -24.62
N LYS A 780 45.05 17.22 -24.42
CA LYS A 780 46.07 16.20 -24.25
C LYS A 780 45.82 15.42 -22.98
N ASN A 781 45.68 14.11 -23.08
CA ASN A 781 45.39 13.18 -21.97
C ASN A 781 43.97 13.25 -21.35
N SER A 782 43.01 13.89 -22.00
CA SER A 782 41.59 13.90 -21.56
C SER A 782 40.68 13.31 -22.63
N PRO A 783 39.56 12.71 -22.26
CA PRO A 783 38.55 12.27 -23.23
C PRO A 783 38.01 13.47 -24.02
N ALA A 784 37.76 13.26 -25.31
CA ALA A 784 37.21 14.31 -26.16
C ALA A 784 35.76 14.64 -25.72
N LYS A 785 35.43 15.92 -25.64
CA LYS A 785 34.07 16.42 -25.43
C LYS A 785 33.50 16.90 -26.77
N THR A 786 32.19 16.73 -26.98
CA THR A 786 31.55 17.04 -28.26
C THR A 786 30.30 17.89 -28.06
N ILE A 787 30.19 18.98 -28.84
CA ILE A 787 29.00 19.83 -28.91
C ILE A 787 28.31 19.62 -30.26
N ARG A 788 27.02 19.40 -30.29
CA ARG A 788 26.24 19.39 -31.52
C ARG A 788 25.77 20.81 -31.85
N VAL A 789 25.98 21.25 -33.07
CA VAL A 789 25.47 22.54 -33.58
C VAL A 789 24.70 22.33 -34.88
N VAL A 790 23.78 23.22 -35.16
CA VAL A 790 22.88 23.13 -36.33
C VAL A 790 23.02 24.42 -37.13
N ARG A 791 23.38 24.31 -38.43
CA ARG A 791 23.25 25.40 -39.37
C ARG A 791 21.87 25.32 -40.04
N GLN A 792 21.16 26.41 -40.00
CA GLN A 792 19.89 26.63 -40.70
C GLN A 792 20.03 27.73 -41.73
N ASP A 793 19.03 27.86 -42.62
CA ASP A 793 19.03 28.92 -43.64
C ASP A 793 18.98 30.33 -43.04
#